data_c517d3032f3e93a5762a74543379d272
#
_entry.id   c517d3032f3e93a5762a74543379d272
#
_cell.length_a   1.000
_cell.length_b   1.000
_cell.length_c   1.000
_cell.angle_alpha   90.00
_cell.angle_beta   90.00
_cell.angle_gamma   90.00
#
_symmetry.space_group_name_H-M   'P 1'
#
loop_
_entity.id
_entity.type
_entity.pdbx_description
1 polymer ?
#
loop_
_entity_poly.entity_id
_entity_poly.type
_entity_poly.pdbx_seq_one_letter_code
_entity_poly.pdbx_strand_id
1 'polypeptide(L)'
;MSMTNRVRKLRQQSLDAKETLSSERAELLTEFYYGRGIKSHAFTQSIPVQRAKAFAYLMEHKKVYIGEGELIVGEKGPAPKMAPTYPELCCHSLEDLDILNSRPKTSFKVSPATRKAYDKKVIPFWGARSLRDLLFGEMTDEWKAAYDAGIFTEFMEQRAPGHTVLDGKIYRKGMYDFIAEIEASLAALDFLHDALAYAKQEELKAMRITALALICFAERYAVEALKQAGAEPDPQRRAELEKIAEVCTFIPGHAPRDFHEALQYYWFVHLGVTTELNTWDSFCPGHLDRHLLPFYDLNKQNREYYEELLQCFWIKFNNQPAPPKVGVTAAESGTYTDFAQINLGGILADGEDGVNEVTYLLMDVIEEMRLLQPSSSIQVSRKNPNRFIKRAAKIIRTGFGQPSVFNADLVVQQMLRVGKSLADARDGGTSGCVETGAFGKEAYILTGYFNIPKILELTLHNGLDPRTDRQVGPRTGEPATFATFDDLFSAFEKQMLYFIDIKVRGNNVIERLYAAYMPAPFLSLLVDDCILKGMDYHDGGPRYDSSYIQGVGMGTITDCLSAIKTHVFEQRTLSMADLLALLEADFAGHESERQKLLNKTPRYGNDDDAADALLVRVFNVYFNAIDGRKNTRGGTYHINLLPTTCHIYFGSVTGATPDGRYAWSPLSEGISPVQGADRHGPTAVLRSAAKMDHVRTGGTLLNQKFTPQLLAGENGLDALVALIRSYFELDGHHIQFNVVDTETLRKAQKNPELYRDLIVRVAGYSDYFCDLSEALQNEIIDRTEQRGY
;
A
#
# COMPACT_ATOMS: atom_id res chain seq x y z
N MET A 1 21.54 21.64 3.23
CA MET A 1 22.15 21.75 4.59
C MET A 1 22.51 20.36 5.03
N SER A 2 23.46 20.19 5.93
CA SER A 2 23.86 18.84 6.36
C SER A 2 23.13 18.47 7.64
N MET A 3 22.64 17.22 7.73
CA MET A 3 22.07 16.65 8.97
C MET A 3 22.90 17.02 10.19
N THR A 4 22.23 17.33 11.31
CA THR A 4 22.90 17.53 12.58
C THR A 4 23.57 16.22 13.07
N ASN A 5 24.48 16.33 14.02
CA ASN A 5 25.12 15.13 14.61
C ASN A 5 24.08 14.22 15.30
N ARG A 6 23.07 14.80 15.91
CA ARG A 6 21.91 14.09 16.48
C ARG A 6 21.20 13.26 15.42
N VAL A 7 20.79 13.89 14.34
CA VAL A 7 20.04 13.22 13.26
C VAL A 7 20.88 12.11 12.64
N ARG A 8 22.17 12.35 12.38
CA ARG A 8 23.07 11.29 11.88
C ARG A 8 23.14 10.09 12.81
N LYS A 9 23.22 10.32 14.13
CA LYS A 9 23.26 9.25 15.13
C LYS A 9 21.93 8.47 15.16
N LEU A 10 20.81 9.17 15.23
CA LEU A 10 19.48 8.54 15.24
C LEU A 10 19.19 7.77 13.94
N ARG A 11 19.54 8.37 12.78
CA ARG A 11 19.42 7.70 11.48
C ARG A 11 20.25 6.43 11.43
N GLN A 12 21.52 6.48 11.87
CA GLN A 12 22.38 5.30 11.88
C GLN A 12 21.86 4.22 12.82
N GLN A 13 21.38 4.58 14.00
CA GLN A 13 20.73 3.63 14.92
C GLN A 13 19.52 2.94 14.29
N SER A 14 18.69 3.70 13.56
CA SER A 14 17.53 3.16 12.84
C SER A 14 17.92 2.18 11.72
N LEU A 15 19.00 2.48 10.99
CA LEU A 15 19.53 1.61 9.92
C LEU A 15 20.20 0.35 10.45
N ASP A 16 20.88 0.43 11.59
CA ASP A 16 21.60 -0.69 12.21
C ASP A 16 20.67 -1.63 13.01
N ALA A 17 19.53 -1.12 13.43
CA ALA A 17 18.54 -1.90 14.19
C ALA A 17 17.96 -3.04 13.33
N LYS A 18 17.84 -4.23 13.93
CA LYS A 18 17.32 -5.41 13.26
C LYS A 18 15.82 -5.58 13.53
N GLU A 19 15.10 -5.91 12.49
CA GLU A 19 13.68 -6.21 12.57
C GLU A 19 13.46 -7.39 13.53
N THR A 20 12.67 -7.14 14.57
CA THR A 20 12.43 -8.10 15.66
C THR A 20 10.94 -8.25 15.89
N LEU A 21 10.48 -9.47 16.11
CA LEU A 21 9.09 -9.74 16.45
C LEU A 21 8.85 -9.43 17.92
N SER A 22 7.82 -8.64 18.22
CA SER A 22 7.36 -8.35 19.59
C SER A 22 6.04 -9.06 19.88
N SER A 23 6.01 -9.84 20.96
CA SER A 23 4.76 -10.43 21.49
C SER A 23 3.98 -9.50 22.42
N GLU A 24 4.53 -8.32 22.79
CA GLU A 24 3.94 -7.44 23.80
C GLU A 24 2.47 -7.14 23.56
N ARG A 25 2.12 -6.64 22.35
CA ARG A 25 0.73 -6.32 22.00
C ARG A 25 -0.16 -7.57 22.07
N ALA A 26 0.30 -8.69 21.53
CA ALA A 26 -0.46 -9.93 21.55
C ALA A 26 -0.68 -10.46 22.98
N GLU A 27 0.34 -10.38 23.85
CA GLU A 27 0.22 -10.77 25.25
C GLU A 27 -0.76 -9.89 26.01
N LEU A 28 -0.67 -8.56 25.88
CA LEU A 28 -1.59 -7.61 26.53
C LEU A 28 -3.03 -7.81 26.06
N LEU A 29 -3.22 -8.00 24.75
CA LEU A 29 -4.55 -8.27 24.18
C LEU A 29 -5.12 -9.58 24.69
N THR A 30 -4.31 -10.64 24.73
CA THR A 30 -4.71 -11.94 25.28
C THR A 30 -5.08 -11.82 26.75
N GLU A 31 -4.28 -11.09 27.54
CA GLU A 31 -4.55 -10.85 28.97
C GLU A 31 -5.86 -10.10 29.18
N PHE A 32 -6.13 -9.07 28.39
CA PHE A 32 -7.39 -8.33 28.44
C PHE A 32 -8.60 -9.26 28.23
N TYR A 33 -8.60 -10.03 27.16
CA TYR A 33 -9.74 -10.92 26.84
C TYR A 33 -9.83 -12.12 27.75
N TYR A 34 -8.73 -12.74 28.14
CA TYR A 34 -8.72 -13.91 29.02
C TYR A 34 -8.99 -13.56 30.49
N GLY A 35 -8.30 -12.53 31.00
CA GLY A 35 -8.34 -12.17 32.41
C GLY A 35 -9.60 -11.42 32.85
N ARG A 36 -10.11 -10.54 31.98
CA ARG A 36 -11.23 -9.63 32.31
C ARG A 36 -12.52 -9.92 31.53
N GLY A 37 -12.44 -10.42 30.30
CA GLY A 37 -13.58 -10.53 29.41
C GLY A 37 -14.48 -11.73 29.69
N ILE A 38 -13.91 -12.88 29.94
CA ILE A 38 -14.68 -14.14 30.07
C ILE A 38 -15.32 -14.30 31.45
N LYS A 39 -14.69 -13.73 32.49
CA LYS A 39 -15.20 -13.87 33.89
C LYS A 39 -16.15 -12.80 34.35
N SER A 40 -16.20 -11.64 33.71
CA SER A 40 -16.92 -10.54 34.34
C SER A 40 -17.94 -9.79 33.50
N HIS A 41 -18.35 -10.13 32.33
CA HIS A 41 -19.38 -9.40 31.54
C HIS A 41 -19.16 -9.39 30.00
N ALA A 42 -18.38 -10.31 29.46
CA ALA A 42 -18.13 -10.39 28.00
C ALA A 42 -19.42 -10.53 27.18
N PHE A 43 -20.46 -11.13 27.76
CA PHE A 43 -21.78 -11.27 27.13
C PHE A 43 -22.69 -10.05 27.26
N THR A 44 -22.25 -8.98 27.93
CA THR A 44 -23.07 -7.81 28.20
C THR A 44 -22.56 -6.52 27.54
N GLN A 45 -21.50 -6.59 26.78
CA GLN A 45 -20.94 -5.45 26.05
C GLN A 45 -20.94 -5.73 24.54
N SER A 46 -21.26 -4.70 23.75
CA SER A 46 -21.16 -4.77 22.29
C SER A 46 -19.70 -4.97 21.85
N ILE A 47 -19.51 -5.52 20.66
CA ILE A 47 -18.17 -5.75 20.09
C ILE A 47 -17.39 -4.43 19.95
N PRO A 48 -17.97 -3.31 19.46
CA PRO A 48 -17.25 -2.02 19.37
C PRO A 48 -16.70 -1.57 20.71
N VAL A 49 -17.52 -1.62 21.78
CA VAL A 49 -17.11 -1.24 23.13
C VAL A 49 -16.04 -2.19 23.69
N GLN A 50 -16.13 -3.50 23.43
CA GLN A 50 -15.08 -4.44 23.83
C GLN A 50 -13.74 -4.13 23.16
N ARG A 51 -13.73 -3.87 21.84
CA ARG A 51 -12.52 -3.49 21.09
C ARG A 51 -11.95 -2.18 21.55
N ALA A 52 -12.79 -1.17 21.80
CA ALA A 52 -12.36 0.12 22.34
C ALA A 52 -11.70 -0.02 23.73
N LYS A 53 -12.24 -0.86 24.60
CA LYS A 53 -11.65 -1.16 25.92
C LYS A 53 -10.34 -1.96 25.80
N ALA A 54 -10.25 -2.87 24.85
CA ALA A 54 -8.99 -3.56 24.55
C ALA A 54 -7.91 -2.59 24.05
N PHE A 55 -8.29 -1.67 23.17
CA PHE A 55 -7.41 -0.58 22.73
C PHE A 55 -6.96 0.30 23.91
N ALA A 56 -7.88 0.72 24.79
CA ALA A 56 -7.54 1.50 25.97
C ALA A 56 -6.56 0.74 26.88
N TYR A 57 -6.78 -0.55 27.09
CA TYR A 57 -5.87 -1.38 27.87
C TYR A 57 -4.46 -1.45 27.25
N LEU A 58 -4.36 -1.54 25.92
CA LEU A 58 -3.08 -1.47 25.21
C LEU A 58 -2.40 -0.11 25.43
N MET A 59 -3.12 1.00 25.31
CA MET A 59 -2.60 2.35 25.51
C MET A 59 -2.16 2.62 26.95
N GLU A 60 -2.82 1.99 27.92
CA GLU A 60 -2.48 2.08 29.35
C GLU A 60 -1.25 1.23 29.72
N HIS A 61 -0.96 0.13 29.01
CA HIS A 61 0.01 -0.87 29.49
C HIS A 61 1.22 -1.08 28.57
N LYS A 62 1.11 -0.82 27.25
CA LYS A 62 2.25 -0.99 26.34
C LYS A 62 3.44 -0.14 26.79
N LYS A 63 4.67 -0.62 26.53
CA LYS A 63 5.89 0.06 26.93
C LYS A 63 5.98 1.45 26.29
N VAL A 64 6.36 2.43 27.09
CA VAL A 64 6.75 3.77 26.65
C VAL A 64 8.27 3.78 26.42
N TYR A 65 8.71 4.34 25.30
CA TYR A 65 10.12 4.42 24.91
C TYR A 65 10.48 5.83 24.43
N ILE A 66 11.48 6.44 25.04
CA ILE A 66 12.13 7.68 24.60
C ILE A 66 13.62 7.39 24.47
N GLY A 67 14.14 7.42 23.25
CA GLY A 67 15.54 7.18 22.94
C GLY A 67 16.43 8.40 23.17
N GLU A 68 17.75 8.16 23.26
CA GLU A 68 18.74 9.22 23.40
C GLU A 68 18.71 10.17 22.18
N GLY A 69 18.48 11.47 22.43
CA GLY A 69 18.45 12.49 21.39
C GLY A 69 17.15 12.61 20.60
N GLU A 70 16.15 11.79 20.84
CA GLU A 70 14.86 11.91 20.15
C GLU A 70 14.16 13.23 20.49
N LEU A 71 13.57 13.87 19.48
CA LEU A 71 12.69 15.06 19.61
C LEU A 71 11.23 14.68 19.36
N ILE A 72 10.97 13.73 18.48
CA ILE A 72 9.65 13.12 18.25
C ILE A 72 9.68 11.76 18.92
N VAL A 73 8.69 11.48 19.79
CA VAL A 73 8.66 10.29 20.62
C VAL A 73 7.51 9.34 20.29
N GLY A 74 7.68 8.08 20.60
CA GLY A 74 6.68 7.04 20.38
C GLY A 74 7.12 5.98 19.39
N GLU A 75 6.93 4.70 19.76
CA GLU A 75 7.21 3.54 18.93
C GLU A 75 5.98 2.62 18.84
N LYS A 76 5.82 1.93 17.71
CA LYS A 76 4.74 0.95 17.49
C LYS A 76 4.91 -0.26 18.42
N GLY A 77 6.13 -0.74 18.55
CA GLY A 77 6.55 -1.77 19.51
C GLY A 77 7.28 -1.21 20.73
N PRO A 78 7.89 -2.09 21.55
CA PRO A 78 8.60 -1.68 22.77
C PRO A 78 9.90 -0.88 22.53
N ALA A 79 10.43 -0.89 21.31
CA ALA A 79 11.61 -0.17 20.85
C ALA A 79 11.63 -0.08 19.31
N PRO A 80 12.54 0.73 18.71
CA PRO A 80 12.70 0.80 17.25
C PRO A 80 12.86 -0.59 16.61
N LYS A 81 12.26 -0.78 15.42
CA LYS A 81 12.27 -2.02 14.64
C LYS A 81 11.64 -3.26 15.32
N MET A 82 10.95 -3.10 16.45
CA MET A 82 10.19 -4.17 17.07
C MET A 82 8.75 -4.17 16.56
N ALA A 83 8.44 -5.10 15.65
CA ALA A 83 7.12 -5.21 15.03
C ALA A 83 6.12 -5.93 15.95
N PRO A 84 4.96 -5.34 16.26
CA PRO A 84 3.89 -6.03 17.00
C PRO A 84 3.19 -7.07 16.13
N THR A 85 2.45 -7.96 16.78
CA THR A 85 1.59 -8.96 16.15
C THR A 85 0.12 -8.75 16.52
N TYR A 86 -0.77 -9.24 15.66
CA TYR A 86 -2.22 -9.02 15.73
C TYR A 86 -2.95 -10.37 15.69
N PRO A 87 -2.92 -11.14 16.79
CA PRO A 87 -3.44 -12.52 16.81
C PRO A 87 -4.95 -12.59 16.58
N GLU A 88 -5.68 -11.52 16.82
CA GLU A 88 -7.10 -11.39 16.51
C GLU A 88 -7.39 -11.37 14.99
N LEU A 89 -6.43 -10.88 14.19
CA LEU A 89 -6.50 -10.92 12.72
C LEU A 89 -5.92 -12.23 12.18
N CYS A 90 -4.69 -12.55 12.58
CA CYS A 90 -3.97 -13.76 12.19
C CYS A 90 -3.10 -14.23 13.36
N CYS A 91 -3.43 -15.38 13.94
CA CYS A 91 -2.62 -15.99 14.98
C CYS A 91 -1.53 -16.86 14.33
N HIS A 92 -0.29 -16.35 14.34
CA HIS A 92 0.85 -17.12 13.83
C HIS A 92 1.08 -18.39 14.66
N SER A 93 1.32 -19.51 13.98
CA SER A 93 1.74 -20.77 14.59
C SER A 93 3.21 -20.71 15.02
N LEU A 94 3.70 -21.72 15.74
CA LEU A 94 5.13 -21.82 16.06
C LEU A 94 5.97 -22.07 14.80
N GLU A 95 5.42 -22.74 13.80
CA GLU A 95 6.06 -22.92 12.49
C GLU A 95 6.18 -21.58 11.73
N ASP A 96 5.14 -20.76 11.75
CA ASP A 96 5.21 -19.40 11.18
C ASP A 96 6.32 -18.57 11.83
N LEU A 97 6.49 -18.68 13.16
CA LEU A 97 7.56 -17.99 13.88
C LEU A 97 8.95 -18.50 13.45
N ASP A 98 9.09 -19.80 13.17
CA ASP A 98 10.33 -20.37 12.67
C ASP A 98 10.63 -19.90 11.24
N ILE A 99 9.62 -19.83 10.37
CA ILE A 99 9.73 -19.26 9.01
C ILE A 99 10.17 -17.80 9.09
N LEU A 100 9.50 -16.99 9.90
CA LEU A 100 9.83 -15.57 10.08
C LEU A 100 11.26 -15.36 10.57
N ASN A 101 11.75 -16.23 11.46
CA ASN A 101 13.10 -16.11 12.02
C ASN A 101 14.20 -16.59 11.08
N SER A 102 13.92 -17.53 10.19
CA SER A 102 14.96 -18.24 9.39
C SER A 102 14.96 -17.91 7.91
N ARG A 103 13.89 -17.32 7.35
CA ARG A 103 13.83 -17.01 5.92
C ARG A 103 14.95 -16.01 5.53
N PRO A 104 15.51 -16.13 4.32
CA PRO A 104 16.69 -15.36 3.92
C PRO A 104 16.44 -13.87 3.71
N LYS A 105 15.19 -13.50 3.41
CA LYS A 105 14.76 -12.11 3.14
C LYS A 105 13.55 -11.77 4.00
N THR A 106 13.43 -10.50 4.36
CA THR A 106 12.34 -9.98 5.22
C THR A 106 12.10 -10.81 6.49
N SER A 107 13.20 -11.33 7.08
CA SER A 107 13.15 -12.10 8.33
C SER A 107 12.92 -11.19 9.54
N PHE A 108 12.29 -11.74 10.56
CA PHE A 108 12.14 -11.09 11.87
C PHE A 108 12.84 -11.93 12.93
N LYS A 109 13.74 -11.34 13.69
CA LYS A 109 14.33 -12.03 14.84
C LYS A 109 13.24 -12.39 15.86
N VAL A 110 13.10 -13.67 16.15
CA VAL A 110 12.15 -14.18 17.17
C VAL A 110 12.92 -14.60 18.41
N SER A 111 12.68 -13.91 19.53
CA SER A 111 13.35 -14.24 20.78
C SER A 111 12.75 -15.53 21.42
N PRO A 112 13.52 -16.26 22.24
CA PRO A 112 12.97 -17.38 23.03
C PRO A 112 11.79 -16.94 23.91
N ALA A 113 11.80 -15.71 24.43
CA ALA A 113 10.72 -15.14 25.22
C ALA A 113 9.44 -14.96 24.38
N THR A 114 9.55 -14.40 23.18
CA THR A 114 8.46 -14.24 22.22
C THR A 114 7.86 -15.60 21.84
N ARG A 115 8.72 -16.59 21.51
CA ARG A 115 8.26 -17.95 21.19
C ARG A 115 7.52 -18.60 22.37
N LYS A 116 8.04 -18.46 23.59
CA LYS A 116 7.40 -18.96 24.79
C LYS A 116 6.05 -18.28 25.08
N ALA A 117 5.95 -16.97 24.85
CA ALA A 117 4.69 -16.23 24.98
C ALA A 117 3.63 -16.76 24.02
N TYR A 118 4.01 -17.00 22.77
CA TYR A 118 3.13 -17.60 21.76
C TYR A 118 2.67 -19.01 22.16
N ASP A 119 3.61 -19.90 22.49
CA ASP A 119 3.30 -21.29 22.88
C ASP A 119 2.38 -21.37 24.13
N LYS A 120 2.62 -20.53 25.14
CA LYS A 120 1.94 -20.65 26.44
C LYS A 120 0.73 -19.76 26.63
N LYS A 121 0.61 -18.64 25.89
CA LYS A 121 -0.46 -17.65 26.08
C LYS A 121 -1.26 -17.37 24.80
N VAL A 122 -0.57 -16.97 23.71
CA VAL A 122 -1.22 -16.43 22.52
C VAL A 122 -1.95 -17.52 21.74
N ILE A 123 -1.24 -18.59 21.33
CA ILE A 123 -1.83 -19.70 20.55
C ILE A 123 -2.95 -20.43 21.32
N PRO A 124 -2.82 -20.75 22.62
CA PRO A 124 -3.90 -21.41 23.37
C PRO A 124 -5.21 -20.61 23.41
N PHE A 125 -5.13 -19.28 23.30
CA PHE A 125 -6.32 -18.44 23.28
C PHE A 125 -6.82 -18.12 21.85
N TRP A 126 -5.92 -17.72 20.95
CA TRP A 126 -6.27 -17.22 19.61
C TRP A 126 -6.26 -18.29 18.51
N GLY A 127 -5.62 -19.44 18.74
CA GLY A 127 -5.57 -20.51 17.76
C GLY A 127 -6.98 -20.95 17.35
N ALA A 128 -7.24 -20.99 16.04
CA ALA A 128 -8.54 -21.28 15.44
C ALA A 128 -9.67 -20.25 15.81
N ARG A 129 -9.31 -19.05 16.25
CA ARG A 129 -10.25 -17.98 16.61
C ARG A 129 -9.92 -16.64 15.96
N SER A 130 -8.89 -16.59 15.13
CA SER A 130 -8.54 -15.37 14.39
C SER A 130 -9.57 -15.10 13.30
N LEU A 131 -9.62 -13.85 12.85
CA LEU A 131 -10.47 -13.48 11.72
C LEU A 131 -10.07 -14.24 10.45
N ARG A 132 -8.78 -14.54 10.28
CA ARG A 132 -8.29 -15.38 9.18
C ARG A 132 -8.91 -16.77 9.22
N ASP A 133 -8.96 -17.42 10.40
CA ASP A 133 -9.56 -18.75 10.54
C ASP A 133 -11.05 -18.72 10.17
N LEU A 134 -11.76 -17.68 10.65
CA LEU A 134 -13.17 -17.49 10.34
C LEU A 134 -13.38 -17.22 8.83
N LEU A 135 -12.57 -16.34 8.24
CA LEU A 135 -12.61 -16.01 6.81
C LEU A 135 -12.49 -17.28 5.95
N PHE A 136 -11.46 -18.11 6.16
CA PHE A 136 -11.27 -19.34 5.40
C PHE A 136 -12.35 -20.40 5.71
N GLY A 137 -12.92 -20.36 6.92
CA GLY A 137 -14.06 -21.21 7.30
C GLY A 137 -15.31 -20.91 6.49
N GLU A 138 -15.58 -19.64 6.20
CA GLU A 138 -16.78 -19.18 5.48
C GLU A 138 -16.66 -19.24 3.95
N MET A 139 -15.44 -19.42 3.40
CA MET A 139 -15.24 -19.46 1.94
C MET A 139 -15.75 -20.77 1.33
N THR A 140 -16.36 -20.63 0.14
CA THR A 140 -16.82 -21.79 -0.65
C THR A 140 -15.65 -22.59 -1.23
N ASP A 141 -15.92 -23.84 -1.63
CA ASP A 141 -14.89 -24.69 -2.25
C ASP A 141 -14.40 -24.11 -3.57
N GLU A 142 -15.26 -23.44 -4.35
CA GLU A 142 -14.85 -22.77 -5.58
C GLU A 142 -13.90 -21.60 -5.31
N TRP A 143 -14.17 -20.81 -4.24
CA TRP A 143 -13.28 -19.74 -3.83
C TRP A 143 -11.92 -20.27 -3.42
N LYS A 144 -11.90 -21.31 -2.59
CA LYS A 144 -10.66 -21.97 -2.14
C LYS A 144 -9.87 -22.56 -3.32
N ALA A 145 -10.57 -23.20 -4.26
CA ALA A 145 -9.94 -23.75 -5.45
C ALA A 145 -9.31 -22.65 -6.34
N ALA A 146 -9.99 -21.52 -6.51
CA ALA A 146 -9.48 -20.38 -7.27
C ALA A 146 -8.28 -19.70 -6.55
N TYR A 147 -8.35 -19.58 -5.22
CA TYR A 147 -7.24 -19.09 -4.40
C TYR A 147 -6.00 -20.00 -4.50
N ASP A 148 -6.17 -21.31 -4.36
CA ASP A 148 -5.10 -22.31 -4.47
C ASP A 148 -4.49 -22.34 -5.87
N ALA A 149 -5.30 -22.15 -6.92
CA ALA A 149 -4.83 -22.05 -8.30
C ALA A 149 -4.02 -20.76 -8.58
N GLY A 150 -4.01 -19.80 -7.68
CA GLY A 150 -3.30 -18.53 -7.84
C GLY A 150 -3.97 -17.56 -8.81
N ILE A 151 -5.31 -17.61 -8.88
CA ILE A 151 -6.11 -16.69 -9.71
C ILE A 151 -6.24 -15.33 -9.02
N PHE A 152 -6.33 -15.33 -7.71
CA PHE A 152 -6.33 -14.11 -6.89
C PHE A 152 -5.69 -14.36 -5.53
N THR A 153 -5.34 -13.27 -4.87
CA THR A 153 -4.91 -13.27 -3.46
C THR A 153 -5.95 -12.62 -2.58
N GLU A 154 -5.78 -12.77 -1.27
CA GLU A 154 -6.61 -12.11 -0.27
C GLU A 154 -5.73 -11.65 0.91
N PHE A 155 -5.37 -10.36 0.95
CA PHE A 155 -4.50 -9.86 2.01
C PHE A 155 -5.22 -9.40 3.27
N MET A 156 -6.54 -9.35 3.29
CA MET A 156 -7.32 -9.13 4.52
C MET A 156 -7.13 -10.26 5.54
N GLU A 157 -6.61 -11.40 5.13
CA GLU A 157 -6.37 -12.57 6.00
C GLU A 157 -5.38 -12.32 7.14
N GLN A 158 -4.45 -11.39 6.99
CA GLN A 158 -3.41 -11.11 8.00
C GLN A 158 -3.36 -9.66 8.45
N ARG A 159 -4.16 -8.78 7.86
CA ARG A 159 -4.19 -7.35 8.14
C ARG A 159 -5.56 -6.75 7.84
N ALA A 160 -5.89 -5.67 8.51
CA ALA A 160 -7.12 -4.94 8.24
C ALA A 160 -7.06 -4.29 6.85
N PRO A 161 -8.18 -4.24 6.13
CA PRO A 161 -8.26 -3.61 4.83
C PRO A 161 -8.17 -2.08 4.93
N GLY A 162 -7.84 -1.45 3.82
CA GLY A 162 -7.96 -0.01 3.63
C GLY A 162 -6.66 0.74 3.53
N HIS A 163 -6.70 1.76 2.69
CA HIS A 163 -5.68 2.78 2.50
C HIS A 163 -6.16 4.06 3.16
N THR A 164 -6.00 4.19 4.46
CA THR A 164 -6.50 5.36 5.18
C THR A 164 -5.48 6.47 5.17
N VAL A 165 -5.91 7.64 4.68
CA VAL A 165 -5.09 8.84 4.62
C VAL A 165 -5.76 9.93 5.42
N LEU A 166 -4.99 10.60 6.29
CA LEU A 166 -5.48 11.68 7.11
C LEU A 166 -5.60 12.97 6.29
N ASP A 167 -6.63 13.75 6.60
CA ASP A 167 -6.75 15.15 6.17
C ASP A 167 -6.24 16.13 7.24
N GLY A 168 -6.48 17.42 7.03
CA GLY A 168 -6.03 18.47 7.94
C GLY A 168 -6.82 18.63 9.24
N LYS A 169 -7.77 17.72 9.59
CA LYS A 169 -8.68 17.95 10.75
C LYS A 169 -7.97 17.93 12.10
N ILE A 170 -7.02 17.02 12.32
CA ILE A 170 -6.28 16.96 13.61
C ILE A 170 -5.40 18.19 13.87
N TYR A 171 -5.03 18.94 12.84
CA TYR A 171 -4.27 20.18 12.98
C TYR A 171 -5.15 21.37 13.43
N ARG A 172 -6.46 21.17 13.51
CA ARG A 172 -7.45 22.16 13.93
C ARG A 172 -8.30 21.71 15.13
N LYS A 173 -8.29 20.40 15.47
CA LYS A 173 -9.07 19.77 16.53
C LYS A 173 -8.19 18.88 17.38
N GLY A 174 -8.37 18.93 18.70
CA GLY A 174 -7.84 17.93 19.63
C GLY A 174 -8.85 16.82 19.91
N MET A 175 -8.42 15.80 20.65
CA MET A 175 -9.31 14.69 21.04
C MET A 175 -10.48 15.14 21.90
N TYR A 176 -10.36 16.21 22.67
CA TYR A 176 -11.49 16.78 23.43
C TYR A 176 -12.55 17.38 22.50
N ASP A 177 -12.17 17.95 21.33
CA ASP A 177 -13.14 18.45 20.35
C ASP A 177 -13.90 17.28 19.70
N PHE A 178 -13.23 16.19 19.36
CA PHE A 178 -13.88 14.97 18.87
C PHE A 178 -14.82 14.36 19.93
N ILE A 179 -14.45 14.35 21.21
CA ILE A 179 -15.31 13.91 22.31
C ILE A 179 -16.55 14.78 22.40
N ALA A 180 -16.44 16.10 22.26
CA ALA A 180 -17.58 17.00 22.26
C ALA A 180 -18.54 16.72 21.07
N GLU A 181 -18.02 16.43 19.89
CA GLU A 181 -18.81 16.01 18.73
C GLU A 181 -19.53 14.67 18.98
N ILE A 182 -18.86 13.70 19.59
CA ILE A 182 -19.47 12.42 19.99
C ILE A 182 -20.59 12.62 21.00
N GLU A 183 -20.39 13.45 22.04
CA GLU A 183 -21.43 13.73 23.05
C GLU A 183 -22.64 14.42 22.42
N ALA A 184 -22.42 15.34 21.46
CA ALA A 184 -23.50 15.95 20.70
C ALA A 184 -24.28 14.91 19.88
N SER A 185 -23.59 14.00 19.20
CA SER A 185 -24.22 12.91 18.45
C SER A 185 -24.96 11.93 19.35
N LEU A 186 -24.42 11.60 20.53
CA LEU A 186 -25.11 10.77 21.53
C LEU A 186 -26.41 11.42 22.03
N ALA A 187 -26.40 12.73 22.29
CA ALA A 187 -27.55 13.49 22.74
C ALA A 187 -28.65 13.61 21.65
N ALA A 188 -28.28 13.51 20.38
CA ALA A 188 -29.19 13.60 19.24
C ALA A 188 -29.83 12.25 18.85
N LEU A 189 -29.48 11.12 19.48
CA LEU A 189 -30.05 9.81 19.16
C LEU A 189 -31.54 9.72 19.46
N ASP A 190 -32.30 9.29 18.44
CA ASP A 190 -33.77 9.09 18.54
C ASP A 190 -34.10 7.62 18.76
N PHE A 191 -34.21 7.20 20.02
CA PHE A 191 -34.58 5.82 20.39
C PHE A 191 -36.05 5.44 20.06
N LEU A 192 -36.87 6.41 19.69
CA LEU A 192 -38.29 6.15 19.38
C LEU A 192 -38.50 5.82 17.88
N HIS A 193 -37.70 6.45 16.99
CA HIS A 193 -37.92 6.35 15.56
C HIS A 193 -36.73 5.78 14.77
N ASP A 194 -35.58 5.65 15.39
CA ASP A 194 -34.41 5.03 14.76
C ASP A 194 -34.13 3.63 15.34
N ALA A 195 -34.42 2.61 14.56
CA ALA A 195 -34.19 1.21 14.96
C ALA A 195 -32.70 0.90 15.24
N LEU A 196 -31.77 1.71 14.74
CA LEU A 196 -30.32 1.55 14.93
C LEU A 196 -29.76 2.43 16.07
N ALA A 197 -30.61 3.21 16.77
CA ALA A 197 -30.16 4.15 17.81
C ALA A 197 -29.27 3.49 18.87
N TYR A 198 -29.61 2.26 19.31
CA TYR A 198 -28.78 1.54 20.28
C TYR A 198 -27.42 1.12 19.69
N ALA A 199 -27.37 0.63 18.46
CA ALA A 199 -26.11 0.27 17.80
C ALA A 199 -25.21 1.52 17.63
N LYS A 200 -25.79 2.64 17.16
CA LYS A 200 -25.10 3.93 17.06
C LYS A 200 -24.57 4.43 18.40
N GLN A 201 -25.33 4.27 19.46
CA GLN A 201 -24.88 4.61 20.83
C GLN A 201 -23.63 3.82 21.21
N GLU A 202 -23.58 2.53 20.92
CA GLU A 202 -22.46 1.67 21.27
C GLU A 202 -21.19 2.02 20.44
N GLU A 203 -21.34 2.34 19.16
CA GLU A 203 -20.22 2.84 18.32
C GLU A 203 -19.67 4.18 18.85
N LEU A 204 -20.53 5.13 19.12
CA LEU A 204 -20.16 6.44 19.68
C LEU A 204 -19.45 6.31 21.05
N LYS A 205 -19.95 5.43 21.93
CA LYS A 205 -19.29 5.12 23.21
C LYS A 205 -17.89 4.53 22.97
N ALA A 206 -17.75 3.66 21.98
CA ALA A 206 -16.48 3.06 21.62
C ALA A 206 -15.47 4.11 21.11
N MET A 207 -15.89 4.99 20.20
CA MET A 207 -15.07 6.11 19.72
C MET A 207 -14.60 7.01 20.86
N ARG A 208 -15.49 7.34 21.81
CA ARG A 208 -15.15 8.15 23.00
C ARG A 208 -14.08 7.49 23.87
N ILE A 209 -14.18 6.18 24.09
CA ILE A 209 -13.19 5.41 24.87
C ILE A 209 -11.82 5.48 24.20
N THR A 210 -11.75 5.35 22.89
CA THR A 210 -10.48 5.35 22.17
C THR A 210 -9.83 6.73 22.12
N ALA A 211 -10.61 7.80 22.01
CA ALA A 211 -10.11 9.17 22.10
C ALA A 211 -9.42 9.43 23.45
N LEU A 212 -10.07 9.06 24.55
CA LEU A 212 -9.50 9.17 25.91
C LEU A 212 -8.26 8.30 26.09
N ALA A 213 -8.23 7.13 25.47
CA ALA A 213 -7.08 6.22 25.54
C ALA A 213 -5.83 6.81 24.87
N LEU A 214 -5.98 7.54 23.76
CA LEU A 214 -4.85 8.21 23.11
C LEU A 214 -4.30 9.35 23.98
N ILE A 215 -5.16 10.11 24.64
CA ILE A 215 -4.73 11.15 25.62
C ILE A 215 -3.91 10.49 26.74
N CYS A 216 -4.42 9.43 27.36
CA CYS A 216 -3.72 8.68 28.39
C CYS A 216 -2.34 8.19 27.91
N PHE A 217 -2.24 7.71 26.67
CA PHE A 217 -0.98 7.26 26.11
C PHE A 217 0.04 8.39 26.01
N ALA A 218 -0.35 9.57 25.54
CA ALA A 218 0.52 10.73 25.45
C ALA A 218 0.95 11.23 26.86
N GLU A 219 0.04 11.26 27.82
CA GLU A 219 0.36 11.63 29.23
C GLU A 219 1.44 10.69 29.81
N ARG A 220 1.43 9.41 29.49
CA ARG A 220 2.47 8.46 29.91
C ARG A 220 3.83 8.82 29.32
N TYR A 221 3.89 9.33 28.09
CA TYR A 221 5.11 9.87 27.50
C TYR A 221 5.58 11.13 28.21
N ALA A 222 4.66 12.02 28.61
CA ALA A 222 5.00 13.21 29.39
C ALA A 222 5.64 12.83 30.72
N VAL A 223 5.07 11.86 31.44
CA VAL A 223 5.60 11.36 32.72
C VAL A 223 7.01 10.75 32.52
N GLU A 224 7.22 9.94 31.50
CA GLU A 224 8.55 9.34 31.24
C GLU A 224 9.58 10.41 30.84
N ALA A 225 9.18 11.41 30.02
CA ALA A 225 10.05 12.52 29.65
C ALA A 225 10.51 13.34 30.86
N LEU A 226 9.59 13.68 31.78
CA LEU A 226 9.93 14.39 33.05
C LEU A 226 10.85 13.55 33.94
N LYS A 227 10.62 12.26 34.04
CA LYS A 227 11.48 11.34 34.81
C LYS A 227 12.88 11.30 34.22
N GLN A 228 13.05 11.25 32.90
CA GLN A 228 14.35 11.30 32.22
C GLN A 228 14.99 12.68 32.41
N ALA A 229 14.24 13.78 32.27
CA ALA A 229 14.74 15.14 32.49
C ALA A 229 15.32 15.34 33.90
N GLY A 230 14.66 14.76 34.91
CA GLY A 230 15.13 14.81 36.29
C GLY A 230 16.46 14.09 36.55
N ALA A 231 16.82 13.14 35.70
CA ALA A 231 18.07 12.37 35.75
C ALA A 231 19.15 12.87 34.78
N GLU A 232 18.80 13.77 33.84
CA GLU A 232 19.66 14.19 32.73
C GLU A 232 20.64 15.27 33.16
N PRO A 233 21.95 15.03 33.06
CA PRO A 233 22.96 16.01 33.48
C PRO A 233 23.19 17.12 32.44
N ASP A 234 22.96 16.84 31.12
CA ASP A 234 23.12 17.85 30.10
C ASP A 234 21.94 18.83 30.13
N PRO A 235 22.20 20.14 30.36
CA PRO A 235 21.13 21.16 30.45
C PRO A 235 20.30 21.28 29.15
N GLN A 236 20.96 21.12 27.99
CA GLN A 236 20.27 21.19 26.70
C GLN A 236 19.30 20.02 26.56
N ARG A 237 19.79 18.78 26.78
CA ARG A 237 18.93 17.59 26.68
C ARG A 237 17.80 17.61 27.71
N ARG A 238 18.09 18.11 28.94
CA ARG A 238 17.06 18.29 29.97
C ARG A 238 15.95 19.21 29.47
N ALA A 239 16.28 20.36 28.91
CA ALA A 239 15.30 21.31 28.38
C ALA A 239 14.49 20.71 27.23
N GLU A 240 15.11 19.88 26.36
CA GLU A 240 14.40 19.14 25.31
C GLU A 240 13.40 18.12 25.87
N LEU A 241 13.78 17.37 26.90
CA LEU A 241 12.89 16.40 27.56
C LEU A 241 11.72 17.10 28.26
N GLU A 242 11.98 18.26 28.89
CA GLU A 242 10.93 19.12 29.49
C GLU A 242 9.97 19.63 28.39
N LYS A 243 10.49 20.04 27.22
CA LYS A 243 9.65 20.43 26.06
C LYS A 243 8.83 19.26 25.53
N ILE A 244 9.41 18.06 25.40
CA ILE A 244 8.68 16.84 25.03
C ILE A 244 7.54 16.56 26.01
N ALA A 245 7.79 16.73 27.32
CA ALA A 245 6.76 16.55 28.32
C ALA A 245 5.62 17.58 28.22
N GLU A 246 5.96 18.86 27.98
CA GLU A 246 4.97 19.91 27.69
C GLU A 246 4.11 19.56 26.49
N VAL A 247 4.75 19.20 25.36
CA VAL A 247 4.08 18.79 24.13
C VAL A 247 3.12 17.62 24.40
N CYS A 248 3.61 16.54 25.00
CA CYS A 248 2.81 15.33 25.27
C CYS A 248 1.70 15.53 26.32
N THR A 249 1.80 16.57 27.16
CA THR A 249 0.72 16.93 28.10
C THR A 249 -0.39 17.69 27.39
N PHE A 250 -0.06 18.51 26.38
CA PHE A 250 -1.03 19.36 25.70
C PHE A 250 -1.73 18.63 24.54
N ILE A 251 -0.96 17.98 23.68
CA ILE A 251 -1.50 17.17 22.59
C ILE A 251 -1.53 15.68 23.03
N PRO A 252 -2.41 14.83 22.51
CA PRO A 252 -3.45 15.06 21.50
C PRO A 252 -4.78 15.61 22.07
N GLY A 253 -4.84 15.93 23.35
CA GLY A 253 -6.06 16.46 23.98
C GLY A 253 -6.59 17.71 23.26
N HIS A 254 -5.70 18.63 22.91
CA HIS A 254 -5.98 19.89 22.24
C HIS A 254 -5.37 19.95 20.82
N ALA A 255 -5.87 20.86 19.98
CA ALA A 255 -5.27 21.15 18.69
C ALA A 255 -3.84 21.71 18.85
N PRO A 256 -2.90 21.37 17.94
CA PRO A 256 -1.52 21.81 18.07
C PRO A 256 -1.37 23.33 17.91
N ARG A 257 -0.43 23.92 18.66
CA ARG A 257 -0.13 25.35 18.69
C ARG A 257 1.11 25.71 17.86
N ASP A 258 2.02 24.77 17.70
CA ASP A 258 3.29 24.95 17.00
C ASP A 258 3.67 23.74 16.14
N PHE A 259 4.78 23.88 15.41
CA PHE A 259 5.27 22.87 14.46
C PHE A 259 5.64 21.55 15.13
N HIS A 260 6.23 21.60 16.34
CA HIS A 260 6.59 20.39 17.11
C HIS A 260 5.33 19.62 17.56
N GLU A 261 4.36 20.35 18.11
CA GLU A 261 3.07 19.77 18.51
C GLU A 261 2.33 19.15 17.32
N ALA A 262 2.36 19.81 16.15
CA ALA A 262 1.71 19.31 14.95
C ALA A 262 2.29 17.95 14.51
N LEU A 263 3.62 17.82 14.47
CA LEU A 263 4.29 16.58 14.11
C LEU A 263 4.07 15.48 15.16
N GLN A 264 4.21 15.81 16.43
CA GLN A 264 4.02 14.85 17.52
C GLN A 264 2.58 14.38 17.63
N TYR A 265 1.60 15.25 17.39
CA TYR A 265 0.19 14.87 17.39
C TYR A 265 -0.13 13.89 16.27
N TYR A 266 0.27 14.20 15.03
CA TYR A 266 0.12 13.23 13.95
C TYR A 266 0.76 11.89 14.31
N TRP A 267 1.95 11.92 14.92
CA TRP A 267 2.65 10.69 15.25
C TRP A 267 1.89 9.84 16.28
N PHE A 268 1.30 10.42 17.29
CA PHE A 268 0.44 9.69 18.24
C PHE A 268 -0.83 9.14 17.57
N VAL A 269 -1.43 9.89 16.65
CA VAL A 269 -2.57 9.40 15.87
C VAL A 269 -2.15 8.20 15.00
N HIS A 270 -1.01 8.28 14.33
CA HIS A 270 -0.44 7.18 13.54
C HIS A 270 -0.23 5.92 14.40
N LEU A 271 0.35 6.08 15.57
CA LEU A 271 0.53 4.97 16.52
C LEU A 271 -0.80 4.41 17.02
N GLY A 272 -1.80 5.26 17.25
CA GLY A 272 -3.15 4.85 17.63
C GLY A 272 -3.77 3.95 16.58
N VAL A 273 -3.86 4.40 15.35
CA VAL A 273 -4.45 3.64 14.23
C VAL A 273 -3.70 2.32 14.01
N THR A 274 -2.37 2.37 13.97
CA THR A 274 -1.55 1.17 13.71
C THR A 274 -1.44 0.23 14.91
N THR A 275 -1.86 0.65 16.11
CA THR A 275 -1.99 -0.22 17.29
C THR A 275 -3.37 -0.86 17.36
N GLU A 276 -4.44 -0.14 16.96
CA GLU A 276 -5.80 -0.65 16.93
C GLU A 276 -5.94 -1.81 15.94
N LEU A 277 -5.46 -1.59 14.71
CA LEU A 277 -5.50 -2.54 13.61
C LEU A 277 -4.16 -2.57 12.88
N ASN A 278 -3.83 -3.72 12.31
CA ASN A 278 -2.72 -3.88 11.39
C ASN A 278 -3.17 -3.43 9.99
N THR A 279 -3.25 -2.13 9.78
CA THR A 279 -3.73 -1.56 8.52
C THR A 279 -2.80 -1.93 7.36
N TRP A 280 -3.38 -2.14 6.18
CA TRP A 280 -2.66 -2.17 4.92
C TRP A 280 -2.18 -0.75 4.60
N ASP A 281 -0.94 -0.62 4.07
CA ASP A 281 -0.31 0.66 3.76
C ASP A 281 -0.33 1.66 4.94
N SER A 282 -0.25 1.13 6.14
CA SER A 282 -0.16 1.90 7.37
C SER A 282 -1.25 2.97 7.49
N PHE A 283 -0.86 4.16 7.97
CA PHE A 283 -1.70 5.35 8.04
C PHE A 283 -0.91 6.53 7.46
N CYS A 284 -1.47 7.20 6.45
CA CYS A 284 -0.74 8.20 5.68
C CYS A 284 -1.08 9.63 6.11
N PRO A 285 -0.10 10.56 6.18
CA PRO A 285 -0.32 11.96 6.62
C PRO A 285 -1.00 12.85 5.58
N GLY A 286 -1.23 12.37 4.35
CA GLY A 286 -1.85 13.18 3.30
C GLY A 286 -0.95 14.30 2.80
N HIS A 287 -1.53 15.47 2.58
CA HIS A 287 -0.84 16.68 2.12
C HIS A 287 -0.08 17.36 3.25
N LEU A 288 1.01 16.74 3.71
CA LEU A 288 1.76 17.20 4.87
C LEU A 288 2.31 18.63 4.69
N ASP A 289 2.68 19.00 3.47
CA ASP A 289 3.15 20.35 3.13
C ASP A 289 2.09 21.43 3.39
N ARG A 290 0.81 21.13 3.13
CA ARG A 290 -0.31 22.05 3.40
C ARG A 290 -0.68 22.06 4.87
N HIS A 291 -0.66 20.89 5.51
CA HIS A 291 -1.03 20.74 6.90
C HIS A 291 -0.06 21.45 7.85
N LEU A 292 1.23 21.45 7.52
CA LEU A 292 2.28 22.08 8.33
C LEU A 292 2.51 23.56 8.00
N LEU A 293 2.04 24.07 6.85
CA LEU A 293 2.27 25.45 6.44
C LEU A 293 1.82 26.49 7.47
N PRO A 294 0.64 26.40 8.13
CA PRO A 294 0.23 27.37 9.14
C PRO A 294 1.22 27.47 10.30
N PHE A 295 1.78 26.34 10.74
CA PHE A 295 2.74 26.30 11.85
C PHE A 295 4.14 26.77 11.43
N TYR A 296 4.53 26.55 10.19
CA TYR A 296 5.77 27.08 9.62
C TYR A 296 5.74 28.61 9.50
N ASP A 297 4.62 29.17 9.06
CA ASP A 297 4.42 30.61 8.90
C ASP A 297 4.45 31.40 10.22
N LEU A 298 4.17 30.74 11.35
CA LEU A 298 4.24 31.35 12.68
C LEU A 298 5.66 31.85 13.02
N ASN A 299 6.70 31.11 12.61
CA ASN A 299 8.08 31.51 12.86
C ASN A 299 9.07 30.95 11.81
N LYS A 300 9.09 31.53 10.63
CA LYS A 300 9.98 31.15 9.51
C LYS A 300 11.49 31.21 9.87
N GLN A 301 11.88 31.94 10.90
CA GLN A 301 13.28 32.06 11.31
C GLN A 301 13.80 30.78 11.97
N ASN A 302 12.92 29.89 12.41
CA ASN A 302 13.26 28.62 13.02
C ASN A 302 13.41 27.46 12.00
N ARG A 303 13.68 27.77 10.74
CA ARG A 303 13.77 26.75 9.66
C ARG A 303 14.69 25.58 10.03
N GLU A 304 15.87 25.82 10.58
CA GLU A 304 16.82 24.76 10.96
C GLU A 304 16.24 23.81 12.01
N TYR A 305 15.52 24.35 12.99
CA TYR A 305 14.85 23.53 14.00
C TYR A 305 13.69 22.72 13.41
N TYR A 306 12.91 23.29 12.51
CA TYR A 306 11.83 22.58 11.83
C TYR A 306 12.36 21.48 10.93
N GLU A 307 13.48 21.70 10.28
CA GLU A 307 14.18 20.70 9.47
C GLU A 307 14.66 19.52 10.34
N GLU A 308 15.26 19.80 11.48
CA GLU A 308 15.68 18.76 12.47
C GLU A 308 14.49 17.97 13.02
N LEU A 309 13.37 18.62 13.34
CA LEU A 309 12.14 17.96 13.76
C LEU A 309 11.59 17.01 12.68
N LEU A 310 11.54 17.48 11.42
CA LEU A 310 11.12 16.67 10.28
C LEU A 310 12.04 15.46 10.06
N GLN A 311 13.36 15.66 10.16
CA GLN A 311 14.32 14.57 10.05
C GLN A 311 14.13 13.53 11.16
N CYS A 312 13.87 13.94 12.39
CA CYS A 312 13.51 13.05 13.50
C CYS A 312 12.17 12.32 13.22
N PHE A 313 11.20 13.03 12.66
CA PHE A 313 9.91 12.46 12.26
C PHE A 313 10.06 11.40 11.15
N TRP A 314 10.92 11.62 10.15
CA TRP A 314 11.24 10.61 9.11
C TRP A 314 11.81 9.32 9.70
N ILE A 315 12.68 9.44 10.71
CA ILE A 315 13.28 8.27 11.39
C ILE A 315 12.20 7.42 12.07
N LYS A 316 11.15 8.04 12.61
CA LYS A 316 10.04 7.29 13.24
C LYS A 316 9.33 6.34 12.26
N PHE A 317 9.08 6.77 11.04
CA PHE A 317 8.53 5.86 10.02
C PHE A 317 9.50 4.73 9.69
N ASN A 318 10.79 5.02 9.52
CA ASN A 318 11.80 4.00 9.22
C ASN A 318 11.97 2.97 10.36
N ASN A 319 11.65 3.34 11.60
CA ASN A 319 11.64 2.45 12.75
C ASN A 319 10.49 1.43 12.76
N GLN A 320 9.52 1.56 11.84
CA GLN A 320 8.33 0.72 11.79
C GLN A 320 8.36 -0.22 10.58
N PRO A 321 8.91 -1.43 10.72
CA PRO A 321 8.84 -2.39 9.64
C PRO A 321 7.37 -2.81 9.41
N ALA A 322 7.06 -3.15 8.15
CA ALA A 322 5.79 -3.76 7.81
C ALA A 322 5.51 -4.97 8.71
N PRO A 323 4.25 -5.21 9.05
CA PRO A 323 3.89 -6.32 9.92
C PRO A 323 4.38 -7.67 9.39
N PRO A 324 4.73 -8.61 10.28
CA PRO A 324 5.16 -9.94 9.89
C PRO A 324 4.05 -10.68 9.13
N LYS A 325 4.37 -11.25 7.99
CA LYS A 325 3.45 -11.97 7.11
C LYS A 325 4.06 -13.31 6.70
N VAL A 326 3.22 -14.32 6.49
CA VAL A 326 3.60 -15.66 6.03
C VAL A 326 2.72 -16.11 4.86
N GLY A 327 3.11 -17.18 4.17
CA GLY A 327 2.34 -17.75 3.08
C GLY A 327 2.17 -16.81 1.89
N VAL A 328 0.99 -16.83 1.27
CA VAL A 328 0.67 -16.02 0.07
C VAL A 328 0.80 -14.53 0.37
N THR A 329 0.31 -14.07 1.52
CA THR A 329 0.40 -12.64 1.92
C THR A 329 1.86 -12.16 2.06
N ALA A 330 2.80 -13.02 2.44
CA ALA A 330 4.22 -12.69 2.43
C ALA A 330 4.80 -12.64 1.01
N ALA A 331 4.35 -13.53 0.12
CA ALA A 331 4.82 -13.59 -1.26
C ALA A 331 4.32 -12.41 -2.11
N GLU A 332 3.07 -11.95 -1.88
CA GLU A 332 2.51 -10.80 -2.59
C GLU A 332 3.12 -9.45 -2.20
N SER A 333 3.74 -9.33 -1.01
CA SER A 333 4.40 -8.11 -0.55
C SER A 333 5.59 -8.41 0.36
N GLY A 334 6.64 -8.99 -0.20
CA GLY A 334 7.87 -9.38 0.49
C GLY A 334 8.82 -8.21 0.76
N THR A 335 8.42 -7.26 1.61
CA THR A 335 9.19 -6.08 1.97
C THR A 335 8.94 -5.70 3.43
N TYR A 336 9.87 -4.94 4.04
CA TYR A 336 9.68 -4.27 5.33
C TYR A 336 8.96 -2.92 5.19
N THR A 337 8.72 -2.45 3.99
CA THR A 337 8.01 -1.19 3.73
C THR A 337 6.56 -1.29 4.22
N ASP A 338 6.16 -0.33 5.06
CA ASP A 338 4.78 -0.20 5.59
C ASP A 338 3.91 0.77 4.76
N PHE A 339 4.42 1.21 3.63
CA PHE A 339 3.74 2.00 2.59
C PHE A 339 3.14 3.34 3.03
N ALA A 340 3.50 3.89 4.19
CA ALA A 340 3.11 5.23 4.56
C ALA A 340 3.61 6.23 3.51
N GLN A 341 2.69 6.99 2.89
CA GLN A 341 3.00 7.90 1.78
C GLN A 341 2.66 9.35 2.13
N ILE A 342 3.58 10.27 1.82
CA ILE A 342 3.42 11.72 1.95
C ILE A 342 3.14 12.30 0.58
N ASN A 343 2.09 13.14 0.48
CA ASN A 343 1.72 13.85 -0.74
C ASN A 343 2.23 15.29 -0.69
N LEU A 344 2.80 15.76 -1.80
CA LEU A 344 3.36 17.11 -1.94
C LEU A 344 2.80 17.82 -3.18
N GLY A 345 2.53 19.11 -3.07
CA GLY A 345 2.08 19.95 -4.18
C GLY A 345 0.62 19.70 -4.61
N GLY A 346 0.38 19.59 -5.92
CA GLY A 346 -0.96 19.43 -6.48
C GLY A 346 -1.77 20.74 -6.47
N ILE A 347 -3.07 20.64 -6.27
CA ILE A 347 -4.00 21.76 -6.24
C ILE A 347 -4.75 21.82 -4.91
N LEU A 348 -5.10 23.00 -4.47
CA LEU A 348 -5.93 23.24 -3.27
C LEU A 348 -7.41 22.98 -3.57
N ALA A 349 -8.25 22.90 -2.54
CA ALA A 349 -9.70 22.68 -2.68
C ALA A 349 -10.39 23.71 -3.56
N ASP A 350 -9.93 24.95 -3.57
CA ASP A 350 -10.37 26.05 -4.44
C ASP A 350 -9.84 25.96 -5.89
N GLY A 351 -8.87 25.05 -6.13
CA GLY A 351 -8.24 24.83 -7.43
C GLY A 351 -6.98 25.66 -7.70
N GLU A 352 -6.46 26.36 -6.70
CA GLU A 352 -5.20 27.08 -6.81
C GLU A 352 -3.97 26.16 -6.63
N ASP A 353 -2.77 26.70 -6.93
CA ASP A 353 -1.49 25.99 -6.78
C ASP A 353 -1.25 25.58 -5.31
N GLY A 354 -1.08 24.28 -5.06
CA GLY A 354 -0.80 23.72 -3.74
C GLY A 354 0.67 23.75 -3.32
N VAL A 355 1.59 24.10 -4.23
CA VAL A 355 3.03 24.15 -3.95
C VAL A 355 3.36 25.37 -3.09
N ASN A 356 4.05 25.14 -1.98
CA ASN A 356 4.41 26.18 -1.00
C ASN A 356 5.84 26.01 -0.46
N GLU A 357 6.26 26.82 0.50
CA GLU A 357 7.62 26.76 1.06
C GLU A 357 7.90 25.45 1.78
N VAL A 358 6.90 24.88 2.47
CA VAL A 358 7.04 23.62 3.19
C VAL A 358 7.15 22.45 2.19
N THR A 359 6.57 22.55 0.99
CA THR A 359 6.76 21.57 -0.08
C THR A 359 8.26 21.40 -0.40
N TYR A 360 8.99 22.50 -0.54
CA TYR A 360 10.45 22.43 -0.80
C TYR A 360 11.25 21.98 0.41
N LEU A 361 10.85 22.41 1.62
CA LEU A 361 11.47 21.95 2.86
C LEU A 361 11.37 20.41 3.00
N LEU A 362 10.19 19.85 2.74
CA LEU A 362 9.98 18.39 2.76
C LEU A 362 10.80 17.68 1.68
N MET A 363 10.92 18.25 0.47
CA MET A 363 11.79 17.71 -0.58
C MET A 363 13.28 17.71 -0.17
N ASP A 364 13.72 18.74 0.55
CA ASP A 364 15.10 18.78 1.06
C ASP A 364 15.32 17.66 2.09
N VAL A 365 14.35 17.44 2.99
CA VAL A 365 14.39 16.34 3.98
C VAL A 365 14.39 14.96 3.28
N ILE A 366 13.55 14.74 2.28
CA ILE A 366 13.48 13.49 1.51
C ILE A 366 14.85 13.17 0.87
N GLU A 367 15.46 14.17 0.20
CA GLU A 367 16.75 13.99 -0.46
C GLU A 367 17.88 13.69 0.53
N GLU A 368 17.90 14.38 1.67
CA GLU A 368 18.96 14.27 2.66
C GLU A 368 18.84 12.97 3.47
N MET A 369 17.63 12.62 3.90
CA MET A 369 17.41 11.45 4.76
C MET A 369 17.62 10.14 4.02
N ARG A 370 17.27 10.03 2.74
CA ARG A 370 17.38 8.80 1.92
C ARG A 370 16.98 7.54 2.71
N LEU A 371 15.80 7.58 3.31
CA LEU A 371 15.20 6.45 4.02
C LEU A 371 14.11 5.83 3.14
N LEU A 372 13.89 4.53 3.27
CA LEU A 372 12.83 3.83 2.53
C LEU A 372 11.44 4.31 2.95
N GLN A 373 11.30 4.65 4.22
CA GLN A 373 10.07 5.13 4.86
C GLN A 373 10.26 6.55 5.45
N PRO A 374 9.25 7.41 5.35
CA PRO A 374 8.01 7.24 4.58
C PRO A 374 8.27 7.34 3.08
N SER A 375 7.42 6.72 2.27
CA SER A 375 7.37 6.98 0.83
C SER A 375 6.89 8.39 0.57
N SER A 376 7.29 8.97 -0.56
CA SER A 376 6.87 10.32 -0.96
C SER A 376 6.38 10.35 -2.41
N SER A 377 5.40 11.21 -2.67
CA SER A 377 4.89 11.49 -4.00
C SER A 377 4.75 12.99 -4.23
N ILE A 378 4.93 13.41 -5.47
CA ILE A 378 4.51 14.72 -5.93
C ILE A 378 3.23 14.60 -6.75
N GLN A 379 2.29 15.47 -6.43
CA GLN A 379 1.06 15.66 -7.18
C GLN A 379 1.29 16.82 -8.16
N VAL A 380 1.25 16.53 -9.46
CA VAL A 380 1.56 17.50 -10.52
C VAL A 380 0.27 17.91 -11.23
N SER A 381 -0.10 19.18 -11.10
CA SER A 381 -1.17 19.83 -11.88
C SER A 381 -0.58 20.73 -12.97
N ARG A 382 -1.39 21.07 -13.97
CA ARG A 382 -1.09 22.13 -14.95
C ARG A 382 -0.83 23.49 -14.27
N LYS A 383 -1.36 23.72 -13.07
CA LYS A 383 -1.16 24.95 -12.26
C LYS A 383 0.24 25.02 -11.63
N ASN A 384 0.88 23.89 -11.39
CA ASN A 384 2.16 23.87 -10.68
C ASN A 384 3.33 24.33 -11.58
N PRO A 385 4.31 25.09 -11.04
CA PRO A 385 5.43 25.59 -11.83
C PRO A 385 6.44 24.47 -12.17
N ASN A 386 7.10 24.55 -13.32
CA ASN A 386 8.11 23.56 -13.72
C ASN A 386 9.28 23.45 -12.74
N ARG A 387 9.62 24.51 -11.99
CA ARG A 387 10.65 24.47 -10.94
C ARG A 387 10.35 23.44 -9.85
N PHE A 388 9.06 23.18 -9.56
CA PHE A 388 8.63 22.16 -8.62
C PHE A 388 8.95 20.75 -9.14
N ILE A 389 8.55 20.45 -10.38
CA ILE A 389 8.84 19.15 -11.01
C ILE A 389 10.36 18.98 -11.17
N LYS A 390 11.07 20.04 -11.55
CA LYS A 390 12.52 20.02 -11.70
C LYS A 390 13.24 19.76 -10.36
N ARG A 391 12.69 20.27 -9.23
CA ARG A 391 13.23 19.94 -7.89
C ARG A 391 13.07 18.45 -7.59
N ALA A 392 11.91 17.84 -7.88
CA ALA A 392 11.69 16.40 -7.76
C ALA A 392 12.59 15.60 -8.72
N ALA A 393 12.74 16.04 -9.97
CA ALA A 393 13.63 15.42 -10.94
C ALA A 393 15.09 15.39 -10.47
N LYS A 394 15.55 16.40 -9.72
CA LYS A 394 16.88 16.40 -9.09
C LYS A 394 17.03 15.29 -8.05
N ILE A 395 15.99 15.00 -7.28
CA ILE A 395 15.99 13.89 -6.31
C ILE A 395 15.96 12.54 -7.05
N ILE A 396 15.04 12.38 -8.02
CA ILE A 396 14.92 11.18 -8.86
C ILE A 396 16.24 10.82 -9.51
N ARG A 397 16.97 11.80 -10.07
CA ARG A 397 18.28 11.62 -10.70
C ARG A 397 19.32 10.99 -9.79
N THR A 398 19.19 11.12 -8.48
CA THR A 398 20.14 10.54 -7.51
C THR A 398 20.04 9.01 -7.40
N GLY A 399 19.08 8.39 -8.10
CA GLY A 399 18.83 6.95 -8.04
C GLY A 399 18.11 6.49 -6.76
N PHE A 400 17.51 7.43 -6.02
CA PHE A 400 16.81 7.10 -4.77
C PHE A 400 15.43 6.42 -4.99
N GLY A 401 14.85 6.53 -6.22
CA GLY A 401 13.55 5.95 -6.53
C GLY A 401 12.35 6.71 -5.95
N GLN A 402 12.57 7.86 -5.34
CA GLN A 402 11.55 8.77 -4.81
C GLN A 402 11.80 10.19 -5.30
N PRO A 403 10.77 11.06 -5.33
CA PRO A 403 9.35 10.77 -5.15
C PRO A 403 8.73 10.08 -6.38
N SER A 404 7.59 9.40 -6.20
CA SER A 404 6.68 9.05 -7.30
C SER A 404 6.00 10.30 -7.86
N VAL A 405 5.57 10.25 -9.13
CA VAL A 405 4.99 11.40 -9.81
C VAL A 405 3.57 11.08 -10.27
N PHE A 406 2.61 11.85 -9.80
CA PHE A 406 1.19 11.66 -10.08
C PHE A 406 0.58 12.85 -10.81
N ASN A 407 -0.39 12.58 -11.67
CA ASN A 407 -1.20 13.57 -12.36
C ASN A 407 -2.35 14.02 -11.46
N ALA A 408 -2.19 15.13 -10.74
CA ALA A 408 -3.21 15.67 -9.84
C ALA A 408 -4.54 15.97 -10.55
N ASP A 409 -4.49 16.44 -11.77
CA ASP A 409 -5.69 16.78 -12.54
C ASP A 409 -6.49 15.53 -12.90
N LEU A 410 -5.82 14.43 -13.24
CA LEU A 410 -6.44 13.13 -13.49
C LEU A 410 -6.98 12.49 -12.19
N VAL A 411 -6.24 12.57 -11.11
CA VAL A 411 -6.66 12.07 -9.78
C VAL A 411 -8.01 12.70 -9.38
N VAL A 412 -8.19 14.01 -9.63
CA VAL A 412 -9.47 14.67 -9.41
C VAL A 412 -10.56 14.10 -10.31
N GLN A 413 -10.28 13.85 -11.60
CA GLN A 413 -11.26 13.27 -12.52
C GLN A 413 -11.69 11.84 -12.11
N GLN A 414 -10.74 11.00 -11.68
CA GLN A 414 -11.01 9.67 -11.14
C GLN A 414 -12.01 9.72 -9.99
N MET A 415 -11.78 10.63 -9.03
CA MET A 415 -12.66 10.79 -7.87
C MET A 415 -14.03 11.37 -8.22
N LEU A 416 -14.10 12.32 -9.15
CA LEU A 416 -15.37 12.86 -9.64
C LEU A 416 -16.21 11.78 -10.34
N ARG A 417 -15.57 10.92 -11.13
CA ARG A 417 -16.26 9.81 -11.82
C ARG A 417 -16.99 8.89 -10.85
N VAL A 418 -16.41 8.64 -9.68
CA VAL A 418 -17.02 7.78 -8.65
C VAL A 418 -17.88 8.56 -7.64
N GLY A 419 -18.29 9.80 -7.99
CA GLY A 419 -19.31 10.56 -7.27
C GLY A 419 -18.81 11.38 -6.09
N LYS A 420 -17.52 11.63 -5.95
CA LYS A 420 -17.00 12.52 -4.90
C LYS A 420 -17.21 13.97 -5.25
N SER A 421 -17.36 14.85 -4.26
CA SER A 421 -17.47 16.29 -4.50
C SER A 421 -16.18 16.86 -5.08
N LEU A 422 -16.25 17.97 -5.82
CA LEU A 422 -15.06 18.62 -6.39
C LEU A 422 -14.08 19.06 -5.30
N ALA A 423 -14.58 19.57 -4.19
CA ALA A 423 -13.75 20.00 -3.06
C ALA A 423 -13.01 18.81 -2.43
N ASP A 424 -13.72 17.70 -2.16
CA ASP A 424 -13.13 16.49 -1.58
C ASP A 424 -12.16 15.79 -2.55
N ALA A 425 -12.46 15.84 -3.86
CA ALA A 425 -11.57 15.31 -4.90
C ALA A 425 -10.25 16.10 -5.00
N ARG A 426 -10.30 17.43 -4.88
CA ARG A 426 -9.10 18.30 -4.90
C ARG A 426 -8.28 18.21 -3.61
N ASP A 427 -8.95 17.95 -2.47
CA ASP A 427 -8.31 17.77 -1.17
C ASP A 427 -7.82 16.33 -0.95
N GLY A 428 -8.16 15.43 -1.87
CA GLY A 428 -7.67 14.07 -1.93
C GLY A 428 -6.33 13.95 -2.63
N GLY A 429 -5.90 12.72 -2.83
CA GLY A 429 -4.60 12.42 -3.46
C GLY A 429 -4.36 10.91 -3.51
N THR A 430 -3.12 10.50 -3.27
CA THR A 430 -2.71 9.11 -3.38
C THR A 430 -2.20 8.56 -2.05
N SER A 431 -2.37 7.24 -1.86
CA SER A 431 -1.84 6.49 -0.72
C SER A 431 -1.07 5.26 -1.20
N GLY A 432 -0.33 4.63 -0.32
CA GLY A 432 0.35 3.38 -0.62
C GLY A 432 1.22 3.44 -1.87
N CYS A 433 0.79 2.75 -2.92
CA CYS A 433 1.51 2.69 -4.20
C CYS A 433 1.01 3.72 -5.21
N VAL A 434 -0.30 3.62 -5.61
CA VAL A 434 -0.93 4.46 -6.64
C VAL A 434 -2.41 4.74 -6.37
N GLU A 435 -2.93 4.28 -5.26
CA GLU A 435 -4.34 4.31 -4.91
C GLU A 435 -4.83 5.75 -4.65
N THR A 436 -5.93 6.14 -5.30
CA THR A 436 -6.48 7.50 -5.21
C THR A 436 -7.74 7.55 -4.36
N GLY A 437 -7.77 8.47 -3.38
CA GLY A 437 -8.89 8.58 -2.45
C GLY A 437 -9.11 9.98 -1.88
N ALA A 438 -10.28 10.19 -1.29
CA ALA A 438 -10.65 11.40 -0.56
C ALA A 438 -10.12 11.34 0.88
N PHE A 439 -9.10 12.13 1.18
CA PHE A 439 -8.39 12.08 2.46
C PHE A 439 -9.30 12.42 3.66
N GLY A 440 -9.25 11.56 4.68
CA GLY A 440 -10.02 11.69 5.91
C GLY A 440 -11.55 11.52 5.74
N LYS A 441 -12.01 11.05 4.57
CA LYS A 441 -13.45 10.99 4.23
C LYS A 441 -13.89 9.66 3.64
N GLU A 442 -12.96 8.77 3.33
CA GLU A 442 -13.24 7.55 2.56
C GLU A 442 -12.74 6.29 3.26
N ALA A 443 -13.58 5.23 3.22
CA ALA A 443 -13.12 3.88 3.36
C ALA A 443 -12.69 3.37 1.97
N TYR A 444 -11.39 3.38 1.73
CA TYR A 444 -10.77 2.84 0.53
C TYR A 444 -10.28 1.43 0.83
N ILE A 445 -11.04 0.42 0.40
CA ILE A 445 -10.78 -0.96 0.79
C ILE A 445 -10.13 -1.74 -0.34
N LEU A 446 -8.92 -2.20 -0.13
CA LEU A 446 -8.26 -3.16 -1.02
C LEU A 446 -8.69 -4.58 -0.67
N THR A 447 -8.93 -5.39 -1.71
CA THR A 447 -9.48 -6.74 -1.54
C THR A 447 -8.59 -7.85 -2.08
N GLY A 448 -7.36 -7.51 -2.51
CA GLY A 448 -6.37 -8.43 -3.06
C GLY A 448 -6.12 -8.25 -4.55
N TYR A 449 -5.19 -9.04 -5.06
CA TYR A 449 -4.73 -9.00 -6.43
C TYR A 449 -5.44 -10.04 -7.29
N PHE A 450 -5.49 -9.79 -8.61
CA PHE A 450 -6.11 -10.68 -9.60
C PHE A 450 -5.13 -10.95 -10.75
N ASN A 451 -4.86 -12.23 -11.00
CA ASN A 451 -3.91 -12.72 -12.01
C ASN A 451 -4.57 -12.79 -13.40
N ILE A 452 -4.46 -11.73 -14.17
CA ILE A 452 -5.10 -11.66 -15.49
C ILE A 452 -4.50 -12.68 -16.48
N PRO A 453 -3.17 -12.88 -16.59
CA PRO A 453 -2.59 -13.92 -17.43
C PRO A 453 -3.03 -15.34 -17.09
N LYS A 454 -3.28 -15.66 -15.82
CA LYS A 454 -3.80 -16.97 -15.40
C LYS A 454 -5.17 -17.29 -16.02
N ILE A 455 -5.99 -16.27 -16.25
CA ILE A 455 -7.29 -16.44 -16.91
C ILE A 455 -7.10 -16.93 -18.35
N LEU A 456 -6.06 -16.45 -19.06
CA LEU A 456 -5.74 -16.98 -20.40
C LEU A 456 -5.23 -18.42 -20.31
N GLU A 457 -4.37 -18.75 -19.36
CA GLU A 457 -3.92 -20.14 -19.15
C GLU A 457 -5.12 -21.09 -18.97
N LEU A 458 -6.08 -20.72 -18.12
CA LEU A 458 -7.30 -21.49 -17.92
C LEU A 458 -8.17 -21.55 -19.20
N THR A 459 -8.21 -20.47 -19.97
CA THR A 459 -8.91 -20.47 -21.28
C THR A 459 -8.27 -21.46 -22.24
N LEU A 460 -6.94 -21.50 -22.32
CA LEU A 460 -6.18 -22.42 -23.15
C LEU A 460 -6.22 -23.90 -22.68
N HIS A 461 -6.74 -24.15 -21.47
CA HIS A 461 -6.93 -25.49 -20.90
C HIS A 461 -8.41 -25.78 -20.58
N ASN A 462 -9.35 -25.06 -21.23
CA ASN A 462 -10.79 -25.27 -21.07
C ASN A 462 -11.26 -25.30 -19.60
N GLY A 463 -10.68 -24.40 -18.76
CA GLY A 463 -10.98 -24.25 -17.35
C GLY A 463 -10.22 -25.17 -16.38
N LEU A 464 -9.37 -26.07 -16.91
CA LEU A 464 -8.47 -26.89 -16.09
C LEU A 464 -7.25 -26.06 -15.68
N ASP A 465 -6.88 -26.07 -14.40
CA ASP A 465 -5.61 -25.51 -13.94
C ASP A 465 -4.49 -26.57 -14.05
N PRO A 466 -3.50 -26.39 -14.96
CA PRO A 466 -2.43 -27.37 -15.17
C PRO A 466 -1.57 -27.61 -13.92
N ARG A 467 -1.41 -26.58 -13.06
CA ARG A 467 -0.56 -26.66 -11.86
C ARG A 467 -1.18 -27.53 -10.77
N THR A 468 -2.49 -27.46 -10.57
CA THR A 468 -3.20 -28.22 -9.52
C THR A 468 -3.91 -29.45 -10.04
N ASP A 469 -3.95 -29.65 -11.37
CA ASP A 469 -4.71 -30.72 -12.08
C ASP A 469 -6.20 -30.72 -11.67
N ARG A 470 -6.79 -29.53 -11.52
CA ARG A 470 -8.20 -29.38 -11.07
C ARG A 470 -8.99 -28.57 -12.07
N GLN A 471 -10.22 -28.99 -12.33
CA GLN A 471 -11.19 -28.17 -13.07
C GLN A 471 -11.66 -27.03 -12.14
N VAL A 472 -11.07 -25.86 -12.28
CA VAL A 472 -11.37 -24.69 -11.42
C VAL A 472 -12.28 -23.67 -12.10
N GLY A 473 -12.22 -23.59 -13.45
CA GLY A 473 -13.05 -22.69 -14.25
C GLY A 473 -14.11 -23.43 -15.07
N PRO A 474 -15.05 -22.70 -15.69
CA PRO A 474 -16.04 -23.29 -16.57
C PRO A 474 -15.39 -23.86 -17.84
N ARG A 475 -16.01 -24.84 -18.45
CA ARG A 475 -15.63 -25.32 -19.77
C ARG A 475 -16.12 -24.33 -20.83
N THR A 476 -15.19 -23.58 -21.45
CA THR A 476 -15.49 -22.52 -22.43
C THR A 476 -15.22 -22.90 -23.88
N GLY A 477 -14.79 -24.14 -24.11
CA GLY A 477 -14.49 -24.71 -25.42
C GLY A 477 -13.04 -25.19 -25.53
N GLU A 478 -12.81 -26.19 -26.35
CA GLU A 478 -11.45 -26.67 -26.63
C GLU A 478 -10.71 -25.69 -27.54
N PRO A 479 -9.54 -25.16 -27.14
CA PRO A 479 -8.84 -24.09 -27.85
C PRO A 479 -8.58 -24.39 -29.35
N ALA A 480 -8.27 -25.65 -29.66
CA ALA A 480 -8.04 -26.08 -31.04
C ALA A 480 -9.30 -25.98 -31.95
N THR A 481 -10.47 -25.82 -31.37
CA THR A 481 -11.74 -25.69 -32.11
C THR A 481 -12.15 -24.25 -32.39
N PHE A 482 -11.48 -23.26 -31.81
CA PHE A 482 -11.77 -21.86 -32.06
C PHE A 482 -11.41 -21.49 -33.53
N ALA A 483 -12.41 -21.04 -34.30
CA ALA A 483 -12.23 -20.68 -35.67
C ALA A 483 -11.59 -19.29 -35.86
N THR A 484 -11.86 -18.39 -34.93
CA THR A 484 -11.41 -17.00 -34.96
C THR A 484 -10.78 -16.58 -33.64
N PHE A 485 -9.97 -15.52 -33.68
CA PHE A 485 -9.45 -14.90 -32.47
C PHE A 485 -10.57 -14.41 -31.51
N ASP A 486 -11.71 -13.97 -32.06
CA ASP A 486 -12.83 -13.52 -31.26
C ASP A 486 -13.54 -14.67 -30.52
N ASP A 487 -13.51 -15.91 -31.05
CA ASP A 487 -14.00 -17.07 -30.30
C ASP A 487 -13.15 -17.34 -29.04
N LEU A 488 -11.83 -17.30 -29.18
CA LEU A 488 -10.90 -17.45 -28.09
C LEU A 488 -11.07 -16.29 -27.06
N PHE A 489 -11.18 -15.06 -27.56
CA PHE A 489 -11.34 -13.90 -26.69
C PHE A 489 -12.68 -13.94 -25.92
N SER A 490 -13.75 -14.42 -26.55
CA SER A 490 -15.05 -14.62 -25.88
C SER A 490 -14.98 -15.73 -24.81
N ALA A 491 -14.17 -16.76 -25.03
CA ALA A 491 -13.91 -17.77 -23.98
C ALA A 491 -13.13 -17.16 -22.80
N PHE A 492 -12.12 -16.32 -23.07
CA PHE A 492 -11.39 -15.58 -22.05
C PHE A 492 -12.30 -14.63 -21.23
N GLU A 493 -13.22 -13.90 -21.89
CA GLU A 493 -14.21 -13.05 -21.20
C GLU A 493 -15.09 -13.87 -20.24
N LYS A 494 -15.55 -15.04 -20.66
CA LYS A 494 -16.38 -15.93 -19.81
C LYS A 494 -15.60 -16.44 -18.59
N GLN A 495 -14.34 -16.83 -18.77
CA GLN A 495 -13.47 -17.22 -17.65
C GLN A 495 -13.26 -16.04 -16.69
N MET A 496 -12.93 -14.85 -17.22
CA MET A 496 -12.74 -13.62 -16.41
C MET A 496 -13.97 -13.34 -15.55
N LEU A 497 -15.15 -13.30 -16.16
CA LEU A 497 -16.38 -12.98 -15.44
C LEU A 497 -16.68 -13.99 -14.33
N TYR A 498 -16.48 -15.29 -14.61
CA TYR A 498 -16.69 -16.35 -13.63
C TYR A 498 -15.83 -16.16 -12.37
N PHE A 499 -14.53 -15.88 -12.54
CA PHE A 499 -13.64 -15.73 -11.38
C PHE A 499 -13.82 -14.39 -10.66
N ILE A 500 -14.19 -13.33 -11.37
CA ILE A 500 -14.59 -12.07 -10.74
C ILE A 500 -15.86 -12.26 -9.90
N ASP A 501 -16.84 -13.04 -10.35
CA ASP A 501 -18.04 -13.35 -9.58
C ASP A 501 -17.71 -14.07 -8.27
N ILE A 502 -16.79 -15.06 -8.32
CA ILE A 502 -16.31 -15.77 -7.13
C ILE A 502 -15.61 -14.79 -6.17
N LYS A 503 -14.70 -13.97 -6.70
CA LYS A 503 -13.95 -13.02 -5.87
C LYS A 503 -14.85 -11.99 -5.21
N VAL A 504 -15.76 -11.35 -5.93
CA VAL A 504 -16.68 -10.35 -5.38
C VAL A 504 -17.60 -10.97 -4.31
N ARG A 505 -18.11 -12.18 -4.55
CA ARG A 505 -18.93 -12.91 -3.56
C ARG A 505 -18.13 -13.18 -2.28
N GLY A 506 -16.90 -13.66 -2.40
CA GLY A 506 -16.03 -13.88 -1.26
C GLY A 506 -15.68 -12.58 -0.52
N ASN A 507 -15.33 -11.52 -1.27
CA ASN A 507 -15.04 -10.22 -0.69
C ASN A 507 -16.22 -9.67 0.12
N ASN A 508 -17.45 -9.80 -0.37
CA ASN A 508 -18.64 -9.34 0.35
C ASN A 508 -18.85 -10.09 1.68
N VAL A 509 -18.51 -11.38 1.73
CA VAL A 509 -18.49 -12.12 3.00
C VAL A 509 -17.41 -11.56 3.93
N ILE A 510 -16.19 -11.38 3.42
CA ILE A 510 -15.04 -10.87 4.20
C ILE A 510 -15.34 -9.49 4.77
N GLU A 511 -15.89 -8.57 3.97
CA GLU A 511 -16.28 -7.24 4.42
C GLU A 511 -17.28 -7.28 5.59
N ARG A 512 -18.28 -8.20 5.53
CA ARG A 512 -19.24 -8.38 6.65
C ARG A 512 -18.60 -8.98 7.89
N LEU A 513 -17.59 -9.85 7.73
CA LEU A 513 -16.82 -10.37 8.86
C LEU A 513 -16.03 -9.24 9.56
N TYR A 514 -15.42 -8.34 8.78
CA TYR A 514 -14.74 -7.15 9.35
C TYR A 514 -15.71 -6.25 10.09
N ALA A 515 -16.86 -5.91 9.48
CA ALA A 515 -17.88 -5.11 10.13
C ALA A 515 -18.40 -5.72 11.45
N ALA A 516 -18.59 -7.04 11.46
CA ALA A 516 -19.13 -7.75 12.61
C ALA A 516 -18.12 -7.96 13.76
N TYR A 517 -16.86 -8.26 13.43
CA TYR A 517 -15.88 -8.73 14.43
C TYR A 517 -14.69 -7.79 14.64
N MET A 518 -14.42 -6.90 13.69
CA MET A 518 -13.27 -5.99 13.70
C MET A 518 -13.66 -4.51 13.55
N PRO A 519 -14.66 -3.99 14.27
CA PRO A 519 -14.88 -2.56 14.27
C PRO A 519 -13.64 -1.82 14.73
N ALA A 520 -13.39 -0.65 14.13
CA ALA A 520 -12.22 0.19 14.33
C ALA A 520 -12.62 1.57 14.88
N PRO A 521 -13.05 1.68 16.14
CA PRO A 521 -13.61 2.92 16.69
C PRO A 521 -12.60 4.06 16.74
N PHE A 522 -11.30 3.81 16.90
CA PHE A 522 -10.30 4.88 16.84
C PHE A 522 -10.11 5.40 15.41
N LEU A 523 -10.03 4.52 14.43
CA LEU A 523 -9.97 4.91 13.02
C LEU A 523 -11.24 5.64 12.61
N SER A 524 -12.41 5.14 13.01
CA SER A 524 -13.73 5.75 12.74
C SER A 524 -13.84 7.18 13.26
N LEU A 525 -13.27 7.46 14.43
CA LEU A 525 -13.17 8.80 15.01
C LEU A 525 -12.50 9.83 14.05
N LEU A 526 -11.56 9.38 13.23
CA LEU A 526 -10.74 10.23 12.38
C LEU A 526 -11.30 10.41 10.97
N VAL A 527 -12.37 9.70 10.60
CA VAL A 527 -12.95 9.72 9.25
C VAL A 527 -14.30 10.41 9.26
N ASP A 528 -14.47 11.37 8.34
CA ASP A 528 -15.70 12.17 8.25
C ASP A 528 -16.96 11.30 8.12
N ASP A 529 -17.99 11.77 8.75
CA ASP A 529 -19.34 11.23 8.85
C ASP A 529 -19.50 10.02 9.79
N CYS A 530 -18.44 9.33 10.22
CA CYS A 530 -18.54 8.20 11.15
C CYS A 530 -19.17 8.63 12.49
N ILE A 531 -18.72 9.74 13.11
CA ILE A 531 -19.31 10.27 14.34
C ILE A 531 -20.75 10.71 14.09
N LEU A 532 -21.01 11.45 13.00
CA LEU A 532 -22.33 11.95 12.66
C LEU A 532 -23.35 10.83 12.46
N LYS A 533 -22.93 9.75 11.76
CA LYS A 533 -23.78 8.59 11.50
C LYS A 533 -23.86 7.63 12.70
N GLY A 534 -22.91 7.70 13.64
CA GLY A 534 -22.73 6.70 14.70
C GLY A 534 -22.41 5.33 14.16
N MET A 535 -21.55 5.25 13.13
CA MET A 535 -21.24 4.01 12.41
C MET A 535 -19.74 3.82 12.23
N ASP A 536 -19.32 2.55 12.26
CA ASP A 536 -17.92 2.17 12.12
C ASP A 536 -17.37 2.34 10.68
N TYR A 537 -16.07 2.52 10.58
CA TYR A 537 -15.31 2.56 9.33
C TYR A 537 -15.59 1.34 8.42
N HIS A 538 -15.72 0.16 9.00
CA HIS A 538 -15.99 -1.08 8.27
C HIS A 538 -17.47 -1.35 8.01
N ASP A 539 -18.38 -0.48 8.46
CA ASP A 539 -19.83 -0.68 8.32
C ASP A 539 -20.56 0.53 7.69
N GLY A 540 -19.90 1.25 6.78
CA GLY A 540 -20.51 2.36 6.02
C GLY A 540 -20.53 3.69 6.76
N GLY A 541 -19.74 3.85 7.82
CA GLY A 541 -19.58 5.11 8.55
C GLY A 541 -19.01 6.26 7.71
N PRO A 542 -17.93 6.08 6.93
CA PRO A 542 -17.33 7.13 6.13
C PRO A 542 -18.27 7.80 5.13
N ARG A 543 -17.92 9.02 4.70
CA ARG A 543 -18.67 9.75 3.67
C ARG A 543 -18.70 9.01 2.35
N TYR A 544 -17.55 8.48 1.95
CA TYR A 544 -17.36 7.68 0.74
C TYR A 544 -16.91 6.28 1.11
N ASP A 545 -17.33 5.32 0.30
CA ASP A 545 -16.97 3.92 0.47
C ASP A 545 -16.72 3.26 -0.88
N SER A 546 -15.58 2.60 -1.00
CA SER A 546 -15.15 1.94 -2.23
C SER A 546 -14.36 0.66 -1.92
N SER A 547 -14.53 -0.35 -2.76
CA SER A 547 -13.75 -1.60 -2.74
C SER A 547 -13.00 -1.75 -4.05
N TYR A 548 -11.73 -2.17 -3.99
CA TYR A 548 -10.89 -2.25 -5.19
C TYR A 548 -10.33 -3.65 -5.36
N ILE A 549 -10.31 -4.13 -6.61
CA ILE A 549 -9.61 -5.35 -7.04
C ILE A 549 -8.45 -4.94 -7.93
N GLN A 550 -7.24 -5.42 -7.61
CA GLN A 550 -6.00 -5.00 -8.25
C GLN A 550 -5.60 -5.98 -9.34
N GLY A 551 -5.69 -5.58 -10.61
CA GLY A 551 -5.28 -6.38 -11.76
C GLY A 551 -3.76 -6.39 -11.96
N VAL A 552 -3.20 -7.57 -12.24
CA VAL A 552 -1.75 -7.79 -12.44
C VAL A 552 -1.49 -8.46 -13.76
N GLY A 553 -0.39 -8.07 -14.43
CA GLY A 553 0.08 -8.70 -15.65
C GLY A 553 -0.51 -8.14 -16.94
N MET A 554 -0.88 -6.86 -16.98
CA MET A 554 -1.49 -6.22 -18.17
C MET A 554 -0.59 -6.27 -19.40
N GLY A 555 0.71 -6.03 -19.28
CA GLY A 555 1.66 -6.16 -20.38
C GLY A 555 1.75 -7.61 -20.87
N THR A 556 1.87 -8.56 -19.96
CA THR A 556 1.97 -9.99 -20.29
C THR A 556 0.73 -10.48 -21.03
N ILE A 557 -0.48 -10.21 -20.52
CA ILE A 557 -1.72 -10.66 -21.19
C ILE A 557 -1.89 -10.03 -22.57
N THR A 558 -1.52 -8.75 -22.71
CA THR A 558 -1.57 -8.04 -24.00
C THR A 558 -0.67 -8.71 -25.04
N ASP A 559 0.59 -8.98 -24.67
CA ASP A 559 1.58 -9.61 -25.56
C ASP A 559 1.21 -11.07 -25.87
N CYS A 560 0.63 -11.81 -24.90
CA CYS A 560 0.12 -13.17 -25.13
C CYS A 560 -0.99 -13.20 -26.18
N LEU A 561 -1.97 -12.31 -26.03
CA LEU A 561 -3.09 -12.22 -26.99
C LEU A 561 -2.62 -11.73 -28.35
N SER A 562 -1.66 -10.82 -28.40
CA SER A 562 -1.02 -10.37 -29.63
C SER A 562 -0.30 -11.52 -30.35
N ALA A 563 0.44 -12.34 -29.60
CA ALA A 563 1.12 -13.51 -30.17
C ALA A 563 0.13 -14.53 -30.73
N ILE A 564 -0.92 -14.88 -30.00
CA ILE A 564 -1.96 -15.80 -30.49
C ILE A 564 -2.64 -15.23 -31.72
N LYS A 565 -3.08 -13.98 -31.69
CA LYS A 565 -3.76 -13.32 -32.81
C LYS A 565 -2.89 -13.34 -34.05
N THR A 566 -1.63 -12.90 -33.94
CA THR A 566 -0.70 -12.79 -35.06
C THR A 566 -0.32 -14.14 -35.63
N HIS A 567 0.15 -15.08 -34.81
CA HIS A 567 0.77 -16.31 -35.28
C HIS A 567 -0.23 -17.43 -35.53
N VAL A 568 -1.33 -17.52 -34.76
CA VAL A 568 -2.31 -18.59 -34.90
C VAL A 568 -3.43 -18.22 -35.89
N PHE A 569 -4.02 -17.01 -35.72
CA PHE A 569 -5.24 -16.68 -36.48
C PHE A 569 -4.95 -15.89 -37.77
N GLU A 570 -4.04 -14.91 -37.76
CA GLU A 570 -3.79 -14.04 -38.91
C GLU A 570 -2.76 -14.62 -39.88
N GLN A 571 -1.52 -14.82 -39.41
CA GLN A 571 -0.41 -15.31 -40.26
C GLN A 571 -0.41 -16.83 -40.41
N ARG A 572 -1.06 -17.54 -39.48
CA ARG A 572 -1.15 -19.02 -39.46
C ARG A 572 0.21 -19.69 -39.56
N THR A 573 1.23 -19.11 -38.90
CA THR A 573 2.59 -19.65 -38.85
C THR A 573 2.73 -20.73 -37.79
N LEU A 574 1.72 -20.88 -36.91
CA LEU A 574 1.65 -21.85 -35.84
C LEU A 574 0.18 -22.31 -35.69
N SER A 575 -0.08 -23.60 -35.53
CA SER A 575 -1.42 -24.03 -35.13
C SER A 575 -1.65 -23.85 -33.63
N MET A 576 -2.90 -23.81 -33.18
CA MET A 576 -3.22 -23.77 -31.74
C MET A 576 -2.67 -25.01 -31.02
N ALA A 577 -2.75 -26.19 -31.66
CA ALA A 577 -2.21 -27.43 -31.07
C ALA A 577 -0.69 -27.37 -30.90
N ASP A 578 0.04 -26.82 -31.91
CA ASP A 578 1.49 -26.63 -31.78
C ASP A 578 1.84 -25.62 -30.71
N LEU A 579 1.09 -24.51 -30.61
CA LEU A 579 1.30 -23.54 -29.54
C LEU A 579 1.13 -24.17 -28.14
N LEU A 580 0.06 -24.93 -27.92
CA LEU A 580 -0.18 -25.62 -26.65
C LEU A 580 0.95 -26.60 -26.33
N ALA A 581 1.44 -27.36 -27.31
CA ALA A 581 2.58 -28.26 -27.12
C ALA A 581 3.88 -27.52 -26.76
N LEU A 582 4.13 -26.33 -27.35
CA LEU A 582 5.26 -25.48 -27.01
C LEU A 582 5.18 -24.99 -25.53
N LEU A 583 3.98 -24.59 -25.12
CA LEU A 583 3.75 -24.12 -23.73
C LEU A 583 3.89 -25.26 -22.72
N GLU A 584 3.34 -26.44 -23.00
CA GLU A 584 3.47 -27.62 -22.16
C GLU A 584 4.93 -28.06 -22.02
N ALA A 585 5.72 -27.96 -23.10
CA ALA A 585 7.16 -28.26 -23.09
C ALA A 585 8.01 -27.13 -22.45
N ASP A 586 7.41 -26.03 -22.00
CA ASP A 586 8.14 -24.81 -21.55
C ASP A 586 9.23 -24.38 -22.58
N PHE A 587 8.88 -24.48 -23.86
CA PHE A 587 9.77 -24.24 -25.01
C PHE A 587 11.05 -25.11 -25.06
N ALA A 588 11.15 -26.16 -24.25
CA ALA A 588 12.34 -27.04 -24.26
C ALA A 588 12.54 -27.67 -25.66
N GLY A 589 13.71 -27.43 -26.27
CA GLY A 589 14.04 -27.85 -27.62
C GLY A 589 13.42 -26.99 -28.73
N HIS A 590 12.65 -25.95 -28.41
CA HIS A 590 11.91 -25.10 -29.37
C HIS A 590 12.31 -23.61 -29.25
N GLU A 591 13.55 -23.30 -28.95
CA GLU A 591 14.02 -21.92 -28.80
C GLU A 591 13.83 -21.07 -30.06
N SER A 592 13.90 -21.69 -31.28
CA SER A 592 13.64 -20.98 -32.54
C SER A 592 12.20 -20.43 -32.58
N GLU A 593 11.23 -21.26 -32.21
CA GLU A 593 9.81 -20.89 -32.16
C GLU A 593 9.57 -19.82 -31.09
N ARG A 594 10.17 -19.99 -29.91
CA ARG A 594 10.13 -18.99 -28.85
C ARG A 594 10.69 -17.65 -29.31
N GLN A 595 11.84 -17.63 -29.99
CA GLN A 595 12.43 -16.40 -30.54
C GLN A 595 11.54 -15.75 -31.60
N LYS A 596 10.77 -16.50 -32.37
CA LYS A 596 9.75 -15.93 -33.28
C LYS A 596 8.65 -15.22 -32.51
N LEU A 597 8.11 -15.85 -31.47
CA LEU A 597 7.10 -15.23 -30.58
C LEU A 597 7.64 -13.93 -29.93
N LEU A 598 8.87 -13.93 -29.47
CA LEU A 598 9.50 -12.76 -28.84
C LEU A 598 9.77 -11.60 -29.82
N ASN A 599 10.14 -11.90 -31.10
CA ASN A 599 10.70 -10.89 -31.99
C ASN A 599 9.82 -10.55 -33.21
N LYS A 600 8.77 -11.32 -33.49
CA LYS A 600 7.87 -11.13 -34.64
C LYS A 600 6.43 -10.79 -34.23
N THR A 601 6.15 -10.69 -32.95
CA THR A 601 4.85 -10.29 -32.41
C THR A 601 4.85 -8.77 -32.21
N PRO A 602 3.80 -8.04 -32.63
CA PRO A 602 3.57 -6.68 -32.16
C PRO A 602 3.47 -6.66 -30.63
N ARG A 603 4.25 -5.79 -29.96
CA ARG A 603 4.32 -5.79 -28.50
C ARG A 603 3.92 -4.46 -27.91
N TYR A 604 3.23 -4.53 -26.76
CA TYR A 604 2.82 -3.40 -25.97
C TYR A 604 4.05 -2.60 -25.48
N GLY A 605 3.90 -1.28 -25.42
CA GLY A 605 4.95 -0.36 -25.00
C GLY A 605 5.82 0.18 -26.14
N ASN A 606 5.43 -0.07 -27.41
CA ASN A 606 6.17 0.37 -28.60
C ASN A 606 5.37 1.35 -29.47
N ASP A 607 4.25 1.89 -28.98
CA ASP A 607 3.28 2.71 -29.75
C ASP A 607 2.76 1.98 -30.99
N ASP A 608 2.51 0.67 -30.84
CA ASP A 608 2.00 -0.21 -31.90
C ASP A 608 0.50 -0.47 -31.66
N ASP A 609 -0.33 0.09 -32.53
CA ASP A 609 -1.79 0.00 -32.42
C ASP A 609 -2.32 -1.45 -32.44
N ALA A 610 -1.61 -2.38 -33.07
CA ALA A 610 -2.03 -3.78 -33.12
C ALA A 610 -1.96 -4.45 -31.73
N ALA A 611 -0.94 -4.11 -30.93
CA ALA A 611 -0.81 -4.56 -29.56
C ALA A 611 -1.65 -3.70 -28.60
N ASP A 612 -1.56 -2.36 -28.72
CA ASP A 612 -2.20 -1.44 -27.80
C ASP A 612 -3.74 -1.54 -27.82
N ALA A 613 -4.34 -1.87 -28.98
CA ALA A 613 -5.78 -2.15 -29.05
C ALA A 613 -6.19 -3.38 -28.23
N LEU A 614 -5.31 -4.37 -28.07
CA LEU A 614 -5.56 -5.53 -27.21
C LEU A 614 -5.46 -5.16 -25.73
N LEU A 615 -4.52 -4.28 -25.34
CA LEU A 615 -4.47 -3.72 -24.00
C LEU A 615 -5.82 -3.09 -23.61
N VAL A 616 -6.32 -2.22 -24.49
CA VAL A 616 -7.60 -1.52 -24.28
C VAL A 616 -8.77 -2.52 -24.21
N ARG A 617 -8.73 -3.56 -25.04
CA ARG A 617 -9.76 -4.60 -25.04
C ARG A 617 -9.78 -5.41 -23.74
N VAL A 618 -8.63 -5.84 -23.23
CA VAL A 618 -8.50 -6.53 -21.93
C VAL A 618 -8.92 -5.62 -20.78
N PHE A 619 -8.45 -4.37 -20.79
CA PHE A 619 -8.85 -3.37 -19.81
C PHE A 619 -10.37 -3.24 -19.72
N ASN A 620 -11.07 -3.13 -20.87
CA ASN A 620 -12.52 -3.00 -20.90
C ASN A 620 -13.22 -4.24 -20.33
N VAL A 621 -12.74 -5.45 -20.62
CA VAL A 621 -13.30 -6.68 -20.03
C VAL A 621 -13.16 -6.67 -18.52
N TYR A 622 -11.97 -6.40 -18.02
CA TYR A 622 -11.70 -6.37 -16.58
C TYR A 622 -12.51 -5.29 -15.86
N PHE A 623 -12.53 -4.08 -16.43
CA PHE A 623 -13.33 -2.98 -15.92
C PHE A 623 -14.83 -3.31 -15.88
N ASN A 624 -15.40 -3.77 -16.99
CA ASN A 624 -16.84 -4.06 -17.09
C ASN A 624 -17.26 -5.22 -16.17
N ALA A 625 -16.35 -6.14 -15.86
CA ALA A 625 -16.63 -7.23 -14.95
C ALA A 625 -16.74 -6.79 -13.49
N ILE A 626 -16.12 -5.67 -13.12
CA ILE A 626 -15.96 -5.24 -11.71
C ILE A 626 -16.69 -3.93 -11.40
N ASP A 627 -16.49 -2.89 -12.23
CA ASP A 627 -16.88 -1.52 -11.87
C ASP A 627 -18.38 -1.38 -11.63
N GLY A 628 -18.72 -0.68 -10.55
CA GLY A 628 -20.10 -0.41 -10.18
C GLY A 628 -20.84 -1.54 -9.46
N ARG A 629 -20.26 -2.73 -9.28
CA ARG A 629 -20.84 -3.78 -8.44
C ARG A 629 -20.96 -3.28 -7.01
N LYS A 630 -22.04 -3.65 -6.32
CA LYS A 630 -22.28 -3.23 -4.94
C LYS A 630 -21.38 -3.97 -3.95
N ASN A 631 -20.76 -3.22 -3.04
CA ASN A 631 -20.15 -3.76 -1.84
C ASN A 631 -21.15 -3.83 -0.68
N THR A 632 -20.72 -4.29 0.49
CA THR A 632 -21.62 -4.50 1.63
C THR A 632 -21.80 -3.27 2.54
N ARG A 633 -21.10 -2.17 2.26
CA ARG A 633 -21.07 -0.96 3.09
C ARG A 633 -21.80 0.24 2.43
N GLY A 634 -22.51 0.00 1.33
CA GLY A 634 -23.24 1.04 0.60
C GLY A 634 -22.49 1.67 -0.58
N GLY A 635 -21.23 1.30 -0.79
CA GLY A 635 -20.40 1.73 -1.92
C GLY A 635 -20.40 0.76 -3.10
N THR A 636 -19.33 0.84 -3.90
CA THR A 636 -19.16 0.03 -5.12
C THR A 636 -17.73 -0.48 -5.27
N TYR A 637 -17.60 -1.55 -6.07
CA TYR A 637 -16.32 -2.08 -6.54
C TYR A 637 -15.78 -1.28 -7.70
N HIS A 638 -14.46 -1.14 -7.74
CA HIS A 638 -13.67 -0.50 -8.79
C HIS A 638 -12.37 -1.29 -9.02
N ILE A 639 -11.56 -0.85 -9.99
CA ILE A 639 -10.30 -1.49 -10.34
C ILE A 639 -9.10 -0.61 -10.08
N ASN A 640 -7.97 -1.25 -9.73
CA ASN A 640 -6.62 -0.72 -9.80
C ASN A 640 -5.76 -1.62 -10.68
N LEU A 641 -4.64 -1.10 -11.17
CA LEU A 641 -3.68 -1.86 -11.97
C LEU A 641 -2.27 -1.67 -11.39
N LEU A 642 -1.94 -2.48 -10.41
CA LEU A 642 -0.64 -2.48 -9.73
C LEU A 642 -0.36 -3.84 -9.08
N PRO A 643 0.91 -4.24 -8.89
CA PRO A 643 1.23 -5.55 -8.36
C PRO A 643 1.81 -5.55 -6.94
N THR A 644 2.35 -4.47 -6.40
CA THR A 644 3.36 -4.52 -5.31
C THR A 644 4.50 -5.49 -5.68
N THR A 645 4.51 -6.73 -5.16
CA THR A 645 5.40 -7.81 -5.64
C THR A 645 4.61 -9.02 -6.17
N CYS A 646 3.29 -8.88 -6.30
CA CYS A 646 2.41 -9.99 -6.66
C CYS A 646 2.64 -10.52 -8.08
N HIS A 647 3.23 -9.72 -8.98
CA HIS A 647 3.66 -10.18 -10.31
C HIS A 647 4.73 -11.29 -10.24
N ILE A 648 5.55 -11.31 -9.17
CA ILE A 648 6.50 -12.40 -8.90
C ILE A 648 5.73 -13.64 -8.43
N TYR A 649 4.85 -13.48 -7.44
CA TYR A 649 4.04 -14.59 -6.94
C TYR A 649 3.15 -15.18 -8.04
N PHE A 650 2.41 -14.37 -8.76
CA PHE A 650 1.55 -14.84 -9.85
C PHE A 650 2.34 -15.48 -10.99
N GLY A 651 3.53 -14.96 -11.28
CA GLY A 651 4.44 -15.60 -12.22
C GLY A 651 4.81 -17.01 -11.75
N SER A 652 5.12 -17.21 -10.46
CA SER A 652 5.51 -18.51 -9.89
C SER A 652 4.40 -19.57 -9.85
N VAL A 653 3.15 -19.18 -10.13
CA VAL A 653 1.99 -20.09 -10.21
C VAL A 653 1.36 -20.15 -11.61
N THR A 654 2.01 -19.55 -12.61
CA THR A 654 1.57 -19.52 -14.01
C THR A 654 2.60 -20.20 -14.91
N GLY A 655 2.16 -21.14 -15.73
CA GLY A 655 2.99 -21.86 -16.69
C GLY A 655 3.59 -20.96 -17.80
N ALA A 656 4.22 -21.56 -18.80
CA ALA A 656 4.73 -20.84 -19.96
C ALA A 656 3.60 -20.09 -20.69
N THR A 657 3.91 -18.94 -21.27
CA THR A 657 2.89 -18.08 -21.90
C THR A 657 3.18 -17.80 -23.38
N PRO A 658 2.14 -17.55 -24.19
CA PRO A 658 2.25 -17.36 -25.65
C PRO A 658 3.18 -16.23 -26.10
N ASP A 659 3.48 -15.27 -25.24
CA ASP A 659 4.43 -14.19 -25.51
C ASP A 659 5.91 -14.62 -25.45
N GLY A 660 6.18 -15.91 -25.15
CA GLY A 660 7.52 -16.48 -25.03
C GLY A 660 8.12 -16.45 -23.64
N ARG A 661 7.32 -16.13 -22.60
CA ARG A 661 7.74 -16.19 -21.19
C ARG A 661 7.83 -17.65 -20.74
N TYR A 662 8.92 -18.02 -20.07
CA TYR A 662 9.06 -19.33 -19.45
C TYR A 662 8.11 -19.51 -18.26
N ALA A 663 7.73 -20.76 -18.00
CA ALA A 663 6.96 -21.12 -16.81
C ALA A 663 7.64 -20.59 -15.53
N TRP A 664 6.83 -20.20 -14.56
CA TRP A 664 7.25 -19.80 -13.23
C TRP A 664 8.12 -18.53 -13.16
N SER A 665 8.33 -17.86 -14.29
CA SER A 665 9.01 -16.56 -14.34
C SER A 665 8.06 -15.41 -13.96
N PRO A 666 8.56 -14.23 -13.55
CA PRO A 666 7.72 -13.07 -13.22
C PRO A 666 6.80 -12.66 -14.39
N LEU A 667 5.63 -12.13 -14.07
CA LEU A 667 4.76 -11.42 -15.01
C LEU A 667 5.21 -9.97 -15.19
N SER A 668 4.59 -9.24 -16.12
CA SER A 668 4.76 -7.78 -16.17
C SER A 668 4.13 -7.12 -14.94
N GLU A 669 4.74 -6.03 -14.47
CA GLU A 669 4.29 -5.31 -13.30
C GLU A 669 3.40 -4.11 -13.67
N GLY A 670 2.31 -3.89 -12.91
CA GLY A 670 1.38 -2.79 -13.15
C GLY A 670 0.84 -2.73 -14.57
N ILE A 671 1.01 -1.56 -15.18
CA ILE A 671 0.72 -1.34 -16.61
C ILE A 671 2.01 -1.19 -17.45
N SER A 672 3.15 -1.55 -16.89
CA SER A 672 4.42 -1.51 -17.63
C SER A 672 4.46 -2.61 -18.68
N PRO A 673 5.23 -2.41 -19.78
CA PRO A 673 5.49 -3.46 -20.75
C PRO A 673 6.17 -4.68 -20.10
N VAL A 674 6.11 -5.82 -20.76
CA VAL A 674 6.93 -6.99 -20.40
C VAL A 674 8.41 -6.59 -20.43
N GLN A 675 9.19 -7.09 -19.48
CA GLN A 675 10.59 -6.75 -19.31
C GLN A 675 11.37 -6.99 -20.62
N GLY A 676 12.03 -5.93 -21.12
CA GLY A 676 12.77 -5.96 -22.39
C GLY A 676 11.93 -5.91 -23.66
N ALA A 677 10.61 -5.77 -23.57
CA ALA A 677 9.72 -5.74 -24.73
C ALA A 677 9.61 -4.35 -25.38
N ASP A 678 9.80 -3.27 -24.63
CA ASP A 678 9.69 -1.87 -25.05
C ASP A 678 11.02 -1.39 -25.68
N ARG A 679 11.07 -1.40 -27.02
CA ARG A 679 12.31 -1.17 -27.77
C ARG A 679 12.37 0.20 -28.47
N HIS A 680 11.25 0.96 -28.45
CA HIS A 680 11.13 2.23 -29.19
C HIS A 680 11.28 3.47 -28.29
N GLY A 681 11.86 3.29 -27.09
CA GLY A 681 12.16 4.37 -26.17
C GLY A 681 11.00 4.75 -25.23
N PRO A 682 11.26 5.59 -24.23
CA PRO A 682 10.29 5.90 -23.16
C PRO A 682 9.04 6.61 -23.68
N THR A 683 9.17 7.45 -24.71
CA THR A 683 8.04 8.16 -25.33
C THR A 683 7.02 7.20 -25.92
N ALA A 684 7.47 6.12 -26.58
CA ALA A 684 6.59 5.08 -27.12
C ALA A 684 5.84 4.34 -26.00
N VAL A 685 6.52 4.03 -24.89
CA VAL A 685 5.88 3.43 -23.70
C VAL A 685 4.76 4.31 -23.17
N LEU A 686 5.03 5.61 -23.00
CA LEU A 686 4.03 6.56 -22.50
C LEU A 686 2.81 6.68 -23.42
N ARG A 687 3.03 6.68 -24.74
CA ARG A 687 1.93 6.71 -25.73
C ARG A 687 1.09 5.44 -25.68
N SER A 688 1.73 4.27 -25.62
CA SER A 688 1.03 3.00 -25.46
C SER A 688 0.20 2.97 -24.18
N ALA A 689 0.79 3.36 -23.04
CA ALA A 689 0.10 3.38 -21.75
C ALA A 689 -1.08 4.38 -21.72
N ALA A 690 -0.93 5.53 -22.37
CA ALA A 690 -1.96 6.57 -22.44
C ALA A 690 -3.19 6.20 -23.30
N LYS A 691 -3.13 5.12 -24.09
CA LYS A 691 -4.30 4.62 -24.84
C LYS A 691 -5.36 3.97 -23.94
N MET A 692 -4.98 3.59 -22.72
CA MET A 692 -5.90 3.09 -21.70
C MET A 692 -6.59 4.26 -20.99
N ASP A 693 -7.86 4.11 -20.66
CA ASP A 693 -8.62 5.13 -19.94
C ASP A 693 -8.31 5.08 -18.42
N HIS A 694 -7.32 5.85 -18.00
CA HIS A 694 -6.89 5.92 -16.59
C HIS A 694 -7.94 6.54 -15.66
N VAL A 695 -8.88 7.36 -16.16
CA VAL A 695 -9.97 7.94 -15.37
C VAL A 695 -10.89 6.86 -14.81
N ARG A 696 -10.99 5.73 -15.50
CA ARG A 696 -11.83 4.58 -15.10
C ARG A 696 -11.17 3.67 -14.06
N THR A 697 -10.03 4.07 -13.49
CA THR A 697 -9.32 3.30 -12.46
C THR A 697 -9.23 4.10 -11.16
N GLY A 698 -8.92 3.43 -10.06
CA GLY A 698 -8.49 4.06 -8.80
C GLY A 698 -6.97 4.18 -8.69
N GLY A 699 -6.24 3.86 -9.78
CA GLY A 699 -4.79 4.01 -9.86
C GLY A 699 -4.14 2.98 -10.79
N THR A 700 -3.11 3.43 -11.52
CA THR A 700 -2.29 2.62 -12.43
C THR A 700 -0.81 2.86 -12.17
N LEU A 701 0.00 1.82 -12.20
CA LEU A 701 1.43 1.91 -11.91
C LEU A 701 2.25 1.71 -13.19
N LEU A 702 3.08 2.72 -13.52
CA LEU A 702 4.03 2.67 -14.64
C LEU A 702 5.46 2.90 -14.16
N ASN A 703 6.35 1.96 -14.44
CA ASN A 703 7.78 2.05 -14.20
C ASN A 703 8.55 2.45 -15.46
N GLN A 704 9.63 3.25 -15.25
CA GLN A 704 10.66 3.50 -16.26
C GLN A 704 12.05 3.30 -15.64
N LYS A 705 12.97 2.66 -16.36
CA LYS A 705 14.39 2.53 -15.94
C LYS A 705 15.26 3.32 -16.88
N PHE A 706 15.95 4.35 -16.35
CA PHE A 706 16.80 5.25 -17.10
C PHE A 706 18.28 5.08 -16.72
N THR A 707 19.15 5.21 -17.70
CA THR A 707 20.56 5.35 -17.40
C THR A 707 20.85 6.67 -16.70
N PRO A 708 21.80 6.75 -15.75
CA PRO A 708 22.18 8.02 -15.11
C PRO A 708 22.61 9.09 -16.11
N GLN A 709 23.19 8.70 -17.25
CA GLN A 709 23.65 9.58 -18.32
C GLN A 709 22.50 10.31 -19.00
N LEU A 710 21.33 9.67 -19.12
CA LEU A 710 20.14 10.29 -19.74
C LEU A 710 19.65 11.51 -18.96
N LEU A 711 19.81 11.52 -17.64
CA LEU A 711 19.42 12.61 -16.76
C LEU A 711 20.57 13.55 -16.39
N ALA A 712 21.72 13.44 -17.09
CA ALA A 712 22.90 14.26 -16.79
C ALA A 712 22.69 15.73 -17.16
N GLY A 713 23.23 16.63 -16.33
CA GLY A 713 23.17 18.07 -16.55
C GLY A 713 21.75 18.66 -16.42
N GLU A 714 21.60 19.91 -16.81
CA GLU A 714 20.29 20.60 -16.76
C GLU A 714 19.37 20.17 -17.91
N ASN A 715 19.93 19.87 -19.10
CA ASN A 715 19.15 19.41 -20.25
C ASN A 715 18.44 18.07 -19.97
N GLY A 716 19.13 17.12 -19.28
CA GLY A 716 18.50 15.85 -18.89
C GLY A 716 17.33 16.05 -17.90
N LEU A 717 17.46 17.01 -16.97
CA LEU A 717 16.39 17.36 -16.05
C LEU A 717 15.21 18.02 -16.78
N ASP A 718 15.48 18.95 -17.70
CA ASP A 718 14.45 19.62 -18.50
C ASP A 718 13.71 18.64 -19.41
N ALA A 719 14.44 17.65 -19.99
CA ALA A 719 13.84 16.57 -20.77
C ALA A 719 12.93 15.68 -19.90
N LEU A 720 13.34 15.34 -18.67
CA LEU A 720 12.49 14.59 -17.74
C LEU A 720 11.23 15.36 -17.37
N VAL A 721 11.32 16.67 -17.10
CA VAL A 721 10.17 17.54 -16.84
C VAL A 721 9.21 17.54 -18.03
N ALA A 722 9.75 17.67 -19.27
CA ALA A 722 8.94 17.66 -20.47
C ALA A 722 8.26 16.30 -20.68
N LEU A 723 8.97 15.18 -20.44
CA LEU A 723 8.42 13.82 -20.53
C LEU A 723 7.24 13.62 -19.58
N ILE A 724 7.39 14.02 -18.31
CA ILE A 724 6.32 13.95 -17.30
C ILE A 724 5.11 14.77 -17.73
N ARG A 725 5.34 16.04 -18.17
CA ARG A 725 4.25 16.91 -18.64
C ARG A 725 3.52 16.30 -19.84
N SER A 726 4.27 15.81 -20.83
CA SER A 726 3.66 15.21 -22.04
C SER A 726 2.82 13.98 -21.70
N TYR A 727 3.27 13.13 -20.78
CA TYR A 727 2.49 11.97 -20.35
C TYR A 727 1.19 12.38 -19.65
N PHE A 728 1.26 13.41 -18.80
CA PHE A 728 0.07 13.90 -18.08
C PHE A 728 -0.90 14.68 -18.98
N GLU A 729 -0.43 15.30 -20.05
CA GLU A 729 -1.28 15.87 -21.10
C GLU A 729 -2.03 14.81 -21.91
N LEU A 730 -1.51 13.59 -21.97
CA LEU A 730 -2.16 12.41 -22.55
C LEU A 730 -3.03 11.64 -21.53
N ASP A 731 -3.37 12.25 -20.41
CA ASP A 731 -4.14 11.66 -19.33
C ASP A 731 -3.50 10.40 -18.70
N GLY A 732 -2.16 10.34 -18.67
CA GLY A 732 -1.44 9.36 -17.85
C GLY A 732 -1.63 9.64 -16.36
N HIS A 733 -1.69 8.58 -15.54
CA HIS A 733 -1.97 8.71 -14.10
C HIS A 733 -0.71 8.87 -13.26
N HIS A 734 0.23 7.94 -13.36
CA HIS A 734 1.40 7.82 -12.50
C HIS A 734 2.62 7.37 -13.29
N ILE A 735 3.78 7.88 -12.91
CA ILE A 735 5.06 7.42 -13.38
C ILE A 735 6.10 7.44 -12.27
N GLN A 736 6.94 6.42 -12.21
CA GLN A 736 8.07 6.33 -11.30
C GLN A 736 9.33 5.88 -12.04
N PHE A 737 10.49 6.20 -11.47
CA PHE A 737 11.76 6.03 -12.17
C PHE A 737 12.78 5.24 -11.34
N ASN A 738 13.44 4.28 -12.00
CA ASN A 738 14.73 3.75 -11.58
C ASN A 738 15.83 4.46 -12.37
N VAL A 739 16.79 5.09 -11.69
CA VAL A 739 17.93 5.74 -12.34
C VAL A 739 19.18 4.96 -11.97
N VAL A 740 19.40 3.85 -12.65
CA VAL A 740 20.49 2.91 -12.41
C VAL A 740 20.75 2.09 -13.68
N ASP A 741 22.01 1.82 -13.98
CA ASP A 741 22.37 0.94 -15.09
C ASP A 741 22.33 -0.54 -14.71
N THR A 742 22.08 -1.38 -15.69
CA THR A 742 22.00 -2.84 -15.54
C THR A 742 23.34 -3.44 -15.06
N GLU A 743 24.47 -2.84 -15.42
CA GLU A 743 25.79 -3.31 -14.99
C GLU A 743 25.97 -3.13 -13.48
N THR A 744 25.57 -1.99 -12.93
CA THR A 744 25.59 -1.71 -11.49
C THR A 744 24.72 -2.71 -10.72
N LEU A 745 23.50 -2.99 -11.21
CA LEU A 745 22.59 -3.98 -10.59
C LEU A 745 23.22 -5.39 -10.59
N ARG A 746 23.82 -5.82 -11.71
CA ARG A 746 24.51 -7.11 -11.78
C ARG A 746 25.73 -7.20 -10.88
N LYS A 747 26.48 -6.10 -10.71
CA LYS A 747 27.58 -6.02 -9.73
C LYS A 747 27.08 -6.13 -8.29
N ALA A 748 25.98 -5.44 -7.98
CA ALA A 748 25.34 -5.46 -6.66
C ALA A 748 24.80 -6.86 -6.32
N GLN A 749 24.21 -7.57 -7.27
CA GLN A 749 23.73 -8.93 -7.09
C GLN A 749 24.89 -9.91 -6.78
N LYS A 750 26.05 -9.74 -7.43
CA LYS A 750 27.23 -10.58 -7.23
C LYS A 750 28.02 -10.24 -5.96
N ASN A 751 28.04 -8.98 -5.56
CA ASN A 751 28.84 -8.45 -4.44
C ASN A 751 27.97 -7.57 -3.52
N PRO A 752 26.95 -8.14 -2.87
CA PRO A 752 25.96 -7.34 -2.13
C PRO A 752 26.58 -6.50 -1.01
N GLU A 753 27.70 -6.91 -0.45
CA GLU A 753 28.41 -6.21 0.63
C GLU A 753 28.90 -4.81 0.24
N LEU A 754 29.18 -4.60 -1.07
CA LEU A 754 29.68 -3.32 -1.59
C LEU A 754 28.55 -2.37 -2.01
N TYR A 755 27.30 -2.83 -2.02
CA TYR A 755 26.13 -2.10 -2.54
C TYR A 755 24.93 -2.13 -1.58
N ARG A 756 25.19 -2.22 -0.28
CA ARG A 756 24.12 -2.32 0.74
C ARG A 756 23.19 -1.11 0.79
N ASP A 757 23.66 0.03 0.33
CA ASP A 757 22.94 1.30 0.26
C ASP A 757 22.27 1.55 -1.11
N LEU A 758 22.41 0.61 -2.06
CA LEU A 758 21.76 0.72 -3.36
C LEU A 758 20.26 0.55 -3.22
N ILE A 759 19.53 1.63 -3.42
CA ILE A 759 18.07 1.64 -3.39
C ILE A 759 17.55 1.56 -4.82
N VAL A 760 16.48 0.78 -5.02
CA VAL A 760 15.76 0.68 -6.28
C VAL A 760 14.26 0.89 -6.07
N ARG A 761 13.59 1.38 -7.11
CA ARG A 761 12.13 1.46 -7.16
C ARG A 761 11.56 0.14 -7.66
N VAL A 762 10.71 -0.49 -6.87
CA VAL A 762 10.11 -1.78 -7.19
C VAL A 762 8.78 -1.58 -7.94
N ALA A 763 7.70 -1.44 -7.22
CA ALA A 763 6.39 -1.18 -7.79
C ALA A 763 5.51 -0.46 -6.74
N GLY A 764 5.54 0.88 -6.75
CA GLY A 764 4.88 1.72 -5.78
C GLY A 764 5.68 1.99 -4.50
N TYR A 765 6.81 1.33 -4.30
CA TYR A 765 7.72 1.51 -3.15
C TYR A 765 9.18 1.36 -3.57
N SER A 766 10.10 1.81 -2.71
CA SER A 766 11.55 1.62 -2.86
C SER A 766 12.05 0.63 -1.82
N ASP A 767 13.09 -0.12 -2.18
CA ASP A 767 13.76 -1.04 -1.25
C ASP A 767 15.25 -1.12 -1.54
N TYR A 768 16.02 -1.65 -0.60
CA TYR A 768 17.43 -1.96 -0.86
C TYR A 768 17.54 -3.14 -1.82
N PHE A 769 18.23 -2.94 -2.93
CA PHE A 769 18.34 -3.96 -3.98
C PHE A 769 18.87 -5.29 -3.43
N CYS A 770 19.83 -5.24 -2.52
CA CYS A 770 20.44 -6.43 -1.92
C CYS A 770 19.50 -7.19 -0.98
N ASP A 771 18.42 -6.57 -0.51
CA ASP A 771 17.43 -7.20 0.38
C ASP A 771 16.27 -7.86 -0.37
N LEU A 772 16.12 -7.59 -1.67
CA LEU A 772 15.11 -8.20 -2.53
C LEU A 772 15.41 -9.68 -2.79
N SER A 773 14.35 -10.46 -3.08
CA SER A 773 14.50 -11.82 -3.57
C SER A 773 15.23 -11.85 -4.92
N GLU A 774 15.91 -12.95 -5.22
CA GLU A 774 16.63 -13.10 -6.49
C GLU A 774 15.71 -12.93 -7.70
N ALA A 775 14.50 -13.47 -7.64
CA ALA A 775 13.51 -13.32 -8.71
C ALA A 775 13.15 -11.85 -8.96
N LEU A 776 12.98 -11.06 -7.89
CA LEU A 776 12.69 -9.64 -8.00
C LEU A 776 13.92 -8.82 -8.44
N GLN A 777 15.13 -9.19 -7.99
CA GLN A 777 16.35 -8.58 -8.49
C GLN A 777 16.50 -8.79 -10.01
N ASN A 778 16.29 -10.02 -10.48
CA ASN A 778 16.38 -10.36 -11.90
C ASN A 778 15.29 -9.61 -12.71
N GLU A 779 14.07 -9.53 -12.19
CA GLU A 779 12.99 -8.77 -12.82
C GLU A 779 13.40 -7.30 -13.04
N ILE A 780 13.96 -6.62 -12.01
CA ILE A 780 14.41 -5.22 -12.11
C ILE A 780 15.59 -5.07 -13.07
N ILE A 781 16.52 -6.04 -13.07
CA ILE A 781 17.64 -6.08 -14.00
C ILE A 781 17.13 -6.15 -15.45
N ASP A 782 16.13 -6.97 -15.71
CA ASP A 782 15.61 -7.26 -17.04
C ASP A 782 14.67 -6.19 -17.59
N ARG A 783 14.19 -5.23 -16.76
CA ARG A 783 13.45 -4.06 -17.24
C ARG A 783 14.27 -3.31 -18.28
N THR A 784 13.62 -2.82 -19.33
CA THR A 784 14.28 -2.07 -20.39
C THR A 784 15.03 -0.86 -19.86
N GLU A 785 16.30 -0.78 -20.16
CA GLU A 785 17.16 0.33 -19.83
C GLU A 785 17.08 1.40 -20.91
N GLN A 786 16.38 2.48 -20.64
CA GLN A 786 16.22 3.59 -21.56
C GLN A 786 17.49 4.45 -21.61
N ARG A 787 18.04 4.61 -22.82
CA ARG A 787 19.30 5.33 -23.08
C ARG A 787 19.11 6.58 -23.92
N GLY A 788 17.89 6.87 -24.38
CA GLY A 788 17.48 8.01 -25.19
C GLY A 788 15.98 8.26 -25.02
N TYR A 789 15.53 9.47 -25.39
CA TYR A 789 14.10 9.87 -25.38
C TYR A 789 13.41 9.54 -26.69
#